data_f39605a60b82e7066f0bd8991f49a7db
#
_entry.id   f39605a60b82e7066f0bd8991f49a7db
#
_cell.length_a   1.000
_cell.length_b   1.000
_cell.length_c   1.000
_cell.angle_alpha   90.00
_cell.angle_beta   90.00
_cell.angle_gamma   90.00
#
_symmetry.space_group_name_H-M   'P 1'
#
loop_
_entity.id
_entity.type
_entity.pdbx_description
1 polymer ?
#
loop_
_entity_poly.entity_id
_entity_poly.type
_entity_poly.pdbx_seq_one_letter_code
_entity_poly.pdbx_strand_id
1 'polypeptide(L)'
;MAIKKSELYSTLWKCCDELRGGMDAGQYKDYVLVILFVKYISDKHKTDSDFMIEIPDGCSFDDFVALKGHSNIGEEMNKKMASLAEANGLDNVINVADFCDEQKLGKGKDLVETLSGLIGVFENSDLDFGRNRASDDDLMGDAYEYLMKNFATESGKSKGQFYTPAEVSRVIAKVLELDKARKGISTTIYDPTCGSGSLLLRALAETPKGATLYGQEKDNATVGLAKMNMILHGEMYAEIKQGDTINDPQYKDGDGHLRTFDYVVANPPFSTKSWLKSAKEEDEYGRWGPRNNIGIPPEKNGDYAFLLHIVRSIARTGCGACILPHGVLFRGNAEAQIRKYLVAEKRYIKGIIGLPSNMFFGTGIPACIIVVEKAEAANRKGVFMIDAKAGFVKDGAKNRLREQDIRRIVDVWQAQRDVPHFARFVPIEEIARNDYNLNIPRYIEAEDTEILQDIDAHLNGGLPAHDVEQLETYWKICPSLKSDLFVPHATRSGYFALACAQDAIRETVNANKDFRHQAALFTESFVAWCNQHRSRLYELKPGHAPKRLIEELSSSLLEIFKQDRSLVDAYDVYDCLMNYWSETMQDDCYLIASDGWKAELYTPQPMTKSKDNKVKKAKKAATPEDVVCDLLPVPIVIDEYFPEMKSCILAAEEVLNDNETKLSELLDEHEDYFDTDNFADKKLNDTNVKKRIKTLDKVKDAEELDTLNQYLKYKEDITVTKRLIRELKYKLLSALLVRYADFTEDEIKRLVIEKKWFAALSTRLDGEMQRVVQQLTTKVIALAERYAETLPQIDLALADLEAKVAGHLKQMGFAAVRTDL
;
A
#
# COMPACT_ATOMS: atom_id res chain seq x y z
N MET A 1 -0.21 4.02 26.86
CA MET A 1 -1.08 4.00 25.66
C MET A 1 -0.55 2.95 24.69
N ALA A 2 -1.42 2.24 23.98
CA ALA A 2 -0.98 1.31 22.94
C ALA A 2 -0.30 2.09 21.80
N ILE A 3 0.87 1.62 21.33
CA ILE A 3 1.60 2.26 20.25
C ILE A 3 0.81 2.16 18.92
N LYS A 4 0.76 3.23 18.17
CA LYS A 4 0.21 3.20 16.80
C LYS A 4 1.13 2.47 15.85
N LYS A 5 0.55 1.80 14.86
CA LYS A 5 1.31 1.07 13.84
C LYS A 5 2.28 1.99 13.07
N SER A 6 1.85 3.20 12.74
CA SER A 6 2.67 4.21 12.08
C SER A 6 3.86 4.69 12.92
N GLU A 7 3.68 4.84 14.22
CA GLU A 7 4.73 5.23 15.16
C GLU A 7 5.74 4.10 15.37
N LEU A 8 5.26 2.85 15.48
CA LEU A 8 6.09 1.66 15.50
C LEU A 8 7.02 1.62 14.29
N TYR A 9 6.45 1.74 13.08
CA TYR A 9 7.21 1.70 11.83
C TYR A 9 8.24 2.83 11.73
N SER A 10 7.85 4.06 12.09
CA SER A 10 8.77 5.20 12.13
C SER A 10 9.93 4.99 13.11
N THR A 11 9.65 4.40 14.28
CA THR A 11 10.67 4.14 15.30
C THR A 11 11.62 3.04 14.84
N LEU A 12 11.12 1.95 14.28
CA LEU A 12 11.94 0.87 13.73
C LEU A 12 12.83 1.34 12.57
N TRP A 13 12.31 2.26 11.73
CA TRP A 13 13.11 2.79 10.63
C TRP A 13 14.29 3.63 11.09
N LYS A 14 14.21 4.28 12.24
CA LYS A 14 15.35 5.01 12.85
C LYS A 14 16.51 4.11 13.19
N CYS A 15 16.27 2.82 13.49
CA CYS A 15 17.34 1.85 13.69
C CYS A 15 18.20 1.70 12.43
N CYS A 16 17.55 1.74 11.27
CA CYS A 16 18.21 1.67 9.97
C CYS A 16 19.02 2.94 9.71
N ASP A 17 18.52 4.11 10.11
CA ASP A 17 19.21 5.39 9.92
C ASP A 17 20.49 5.49 10.76
N GLU A 18 20.55 4.89 11.95
CA GLU A 18 21.76 4.82 12.78
C GLU A 18 22.89 4.00 12.10
N LEU A 19 22.55 3.09 11.20
CA LEU A 19 23.49 2.19 10.53
C LEU A 19 23.82 2.60 9.08
N ARG A 20 23.04 3.48 8.46
CA ARG A 20 23.13 3.85 7.02
C ARG A 20 24.45 4.45 6.57
N GLY A 21 25.23 5.00 7.45
CA GLY A 21 26.50 5.62 7.11
C GLY A 21 27.64 4.66 6.77
N GLY A 22 27.56 3.41 7.20
CA GLY A 22 28.65 2.44 7.13
C GLY A 22 28.37 1.19 6.29
N MET A 23 27.09 0.87 5.98
CA MET A 23 26.74 -0.38 5.30
C MET A 23 25.45 -0.26 4.47
N ASP A 24 25.28 -1.19 3.53
CA ASP A 24 24.05 -1.27 2.71
C ASP A 24 22.91 -2.02 3.43
N ALA A 25 21.68 -1.91 2.90
CA ALA A 25 20.49 -2.50 3.49
C ALA A 25 20.56 -4.03 3.65
N GLY A 26 21.27 -4.70 2.77
CA GLY A 26 21.48 -6.14 2.87
C GLY A 26 22.35 -6.55 4.05
N GLN A 27 23.13 -5.61 4.61
CA GLN A 27 24.07 -5.84 5.70
C GLN A 27 23.49 -5.41 7.06
N TYR A 28 22.86 -4.23 7.15
CA TYR A 28 22.38 -3.74 8.45
C TYR A 28 21.11 -4.45 8.93
N LYS A 29 20.38 -5.14 8.05
CA LYS A 29 19.19 -5.94 8.44
C LYS A 29 19.49 -6.94 9.56
N ASP A 30 20.64 -7.60 9.49
CA ASP A 30 21.01 -8.66 10.44
C ASP A 30 21.23 -8.07 11.85
N TYR A 31 21.76 -6.86 11.96
CA TYR A 31 21.93 -6.15 13.23
C TYR A 31 20.60 -5.69 13.82
N VAL A 32 19.75 -5.07 12.99
CA VAL A 32 18.43 -4.54 13.42
C VAL A 32 17.51 -5.68 13.88
N LEU A 33 17.41 -6.75 13.07
CA LEU A 33 16.51 -7.88 13.37
C LEU A 33 16.93 -8.65 14.62
N VAL A 34 18.22 -8.79 14.85
CA VAL A 34 18.73 -9.49 16.03
C VAL A 34 18.45 -8.70 17.31
N ILE A 35 18.66 -7.38 17.33
CA ILE A 35 18.33 -6.56 18.50
C ILE A 35 16.82 -6.50 18.74
N LEU A 36 16.02 -6.40 17.68
CA LEU A 36 14.57 -6.50 17.77
C LEU A 36 14.12 -7.84 18.40
N PHE A 37 14.76 -8.93 18.00
CA PHE A 37 14.51 -10.26 18.56
C PHE A 37 14.82 -10.32 20.06
N VAL A 38 16.01 -9.83 20.48
CA VAL A 38 16.38 -9.78 21.91
C VAL A 38 15.39 -8.94 22.71
N LYS A 39 14.98 -7.79 22.18
CA LYS A 39 13.96 -6.94 22.81
C LYS A 39 12.65 -7.69 22.99
N TYR A 40 12.16 -8.35 21.93
CA TYR A 40 10.92 -9.13 21.96
C TYR A 40 10.95 -10.26 23.00
N ILE A 41 11.99 -11.13 22.96
CA ILE A 41 12.06 -12.25 23.90
C ILE A 41 12.17 -11.77 25.35
N SER A 42 12.89 -10.65 25.58
CA SER A 42 13.03 -10.07 26.92
C SER A 42 11.71 -9.49 27.43
N ASP A 43 10.94 -8.81 26.60
CA ASP A 43 9.63 -8.28 26.97
C ASP A 43 8.61 -9.40 27.20
N LYS A 44 8.61 -10.44 26.32
CA LYS A 44 7.75 -11.62 26.47
C LYS A 44 8.04 -12.39 27.75
N HIS A 45 9.29 -12.66 28.03
CA HIS A 45 9.72 -13.38 29.23
C HIS A 45 9.27 -12.67 30.55
N LYS A 46 9.19 -11.32 30.52
CA LYS A 46 8.68 -10.53 31.66
C LYS A 46 7.18 -10.66 31.88
N THR A 47 6.39 -10.98 30.84
CA THR A 47 4.92 -10.93 30.84
C THR A 47 4.25 -12.30 30.70
N ASP A 48 4.98 -13.29 30.22
CA ASP A 48 4.48 -14.64 29.89
C ASP A 48 5.36 -15.69 30.57
N SER A 49 4.86 -16.32 31.63
CA SER A 49 5.57 -17.36 32.40
C SER A 49 5.75 -18.68 31.63
N ASP A 50 4.94 -18.89 30.61
CA ASP A 50 4.96 -20.12 29.78
C ASP A 50 5.78 -19.95 28.50
N PHE A 51 6.44 -18.77 28.35
CA PHE A 51 7.27 -18.51 27.19
C PHE A 51 8.50 -19.41 27.15
N MET A 52 8.64 -20.16 26.04
CA MET A 52 9.58 -21.28 25.93
C MET A 52 11.05 -20.90 25.69
N ILE A 53 11.33 -19.65 25.34
CA ILE A 53 12.71 -19.17 25.11
C ILE A 53 13.39 -18.91 26.46
N GLU A 54 14.51 -19.58 26.73
CA GLU A 54 15.32 -19.34 27.89
C GLU A 54 16.19 -18.10 27.71
N ILE A 55 16.20 -17.23 28.70
CA ILE A 55 17.12 -16.08 28.75
C ILE A 55 18.15 -16.33 29.84
N PRO A 56 19.39 -16.70 29.49
CA PRO A 56 20.45 -16.86 30.46
C PRO A 56 20.70 -15.57 31.26
N ASP A 57 21.20 -15.73 32.50
CA ASP A 57 21.56 -14.61 33.36
C ASP A 57 22.47 -13.61 32.64
N GLY A 58 22.12 -12.33 32.68
CA GLY A 58 22.88 -11.28 32.04
C GLY A 58 22.70 -11.17 30.51
N CYS A 59 21.70 -11.85 29.90
CA CYS A 59 21.44 -11.84 28.47
C CYS A 59 20.08 -11.19 28.09
N SER A 60 19.43 -10.53 29.04
CA SER A 60 18.16 -9.76 28.75
C SER A 60 18.45 -8.47 27.98
N PHE A 61 17.43 -7.87 27.39
CA PHE A 61 17.58 -6.57 26.73
C PHE A 61 18.08 -5.47 27.69
N ASP A 62 17.69 -5.51 28.97
CA ASP A 62 18.17 -4.59 30.00
C ASP A 62 19.69 -4.71 30.19
N ASP A 63 20.26 -5.91 30.04
CA ASP A 63 21.69 -6.14 30.09
C ASP A 63 22.44 -5.60 28.86
N PHE A 64 21.77 -5.52 27.71
CA PHE A 64 22.29 -4.81 26.52
C PHE A 64 22.24 -3.28 26.70
N VAL A 65 21.21 -2.76 27.31
CA VAL A 65 21.12 -1.34 27.67
C VAL A 65 22.27 -0.93 28.62
N ALA A 66 22.62 -1.78 29.58
CA ALA A 66 23.71 -1.52 30.51
C ALA A 66 25.08 -1.43 29.83
N LEU A 67 25.26 -1.99 28.61
CA LEU A 67 26.54 -1.91 27.86
C LEU A 67 26.74 -0.57 27.14
N LYS A 68 25.76 0.29 27.07
CA LYS A 68 25.85 1.57 26.35
C LYS A 68 27.02 2.42 26.85
N GLY A 69 27.83 2.90 25.91
CA GLY A 69 29.03 3.68 26.24
C GLY A 69 30.26 2.88 26.68
N HIS A 70 30.17 1.59 26.87
CA HIS A 70 31.35 0.76 27.24
C HIS A 70 32.23 0.50 26.02
N SER A 71 33.55 0.57 26.21
CA SER A 71 34.53 0.39 25.11
C SER A 71 34.53 -1.03 24.52
N ASN A 72 34.09 -2.04 25.27
CA ASN A 72 33.98 -3.45 24.86
C ASN A 72 32.56 -3.87 24.50
N ILE A 73 31.66 -2.91 24.21
CA ILE A 73 30.25 -3.16 23.94
C ILE A 73 30.06 -4.27 22.88
N GLY A 74 30.80 -4.25 21.76
CA GLY A 74 30.65 -5.24 20.67
C GLY A 74 31.02 -6.67 21.13
N GLU A 75 32.12 -6.82 21.87
CA GLU A 75 32.53 -8.14 22.39
C GLU A 75 31.51 -8.71 23.38
N GLU A 76 31.02 -7.89 24.30
CA GLU A 76 29.98 -8.31 25.24
C GLU A 76 28.64 -8.63 24.58
N MET A 77 28.24 -7.88 23.56
CA MET A 77 27.04 -8.20 22.74
C MET A 77 27.23 -9.55 22.04
N ASN A 78 28.38 -9.82 21.39
CA ASN A 78 28.64 -11.10 20.75
C ASN A 78 28.58 -12.27 21.73
N LYS A 79 29.15 -12.12 22.95
CA LYS A 79 29.13 -13.16 24.00
C LYS A 79 27.69 -13.45 24.46
N LYS A 80 26.92 -12.41 24.76
CA LYS A 80 25.49 -12.53 25.17
C LYS A 80 24.65 -13.21 24.09
N MET A 81 24.88 -12.84 22.82
CA MET A 81 24.17 -13.45 21.67
C MET A 81 24.54 -14.93 21.52
N ALA A 82 25.80 -15.29 21.68
CA ALA A 82 26.24 -16.70 21.65
C ALA A 82 25.58 -17.52 22.78
N SER A 83 25.55 -16.99 24.01
CA SER A 83 24.87 -17.66 25.14
C SER A 83 23.37 -17.85 24.93
N LEU A 84 22.68 -16.84 24.40
CA LEU A 84 21.27 -16.94 24.03
C LEU A 84 21.04 -18.00 22.93
N ALA A 85 21.89 -18.02 21.91
CA ALA A 85 21.82 -18.98 20.82
C ALA A 85 22.02 -20.43 21.32
N GLU A 86 23.05 -20.67 22.14
CA GLU A 86 23.34 -21.98 22.69
C GLU A 86 22.23 -22.52 23.60
N ALA A 87 21.70 -21.69 24.50
CA ALA A 87 20.62 -22.07 25.41
C ALA A 87 19.35 -22.50 24.69
N ASN A 88 19.10 -21.95 23.50
CA ASN A 88 17.84 -22.15 22.76
C ASN A 88 18.00 -22.93 21.43
N GLY A 89 19.17 -23.45 21.10
CA GLY A 89 19.44 -24.13 19.83
C GLY A 89 19.28 -23.22 18.62
N LEU A 90 19.57 -21.92 18.78
CA LEU A 90 19.45 -20.88 17.76
C LEU A 90 20.79 -20.48 17.15
N ASP A 91 21.78 -21.37 17.18
CA ASP A 91 23.07 -21.16 16.53
C ASP A 91 22.89 -20.89 15.01
N ASN A 92 23.65 -19.91 14.52
CA ASN A 92 23.52 -19.38 13.16
C ASN A 92 22.11 -18.79 12.82
N VAL A 93 21.32 -18.50 13.84
CA VAL A 93 20.03 -17.80 13.71
C VAL A 93 20.16 -16.37 14.22
N ILE A 94 20.58 -16.21 15.48
CA ILE A 94 20.67 -14.89 16.14
C ILE A 94 22.11 -14.41 16.34
N ASN A 95 23.12 -15.28 16.23
CA ASN A 95 24.52 -14.93 16.31
C ASN A 95 25.22 -14.77 14.95
N VAL A 96 24.47 -14.32 13.94
CA VAL A 96 24.97 -14.07 12.56
C VAL A 96 25.61 -12.70 12.40
N ALA A 97 25.23 -11.72 13.21
CA ALA A 97 25.78 -10.37 13.20
C ALA A 97 27.03 -10.31 14.10
N ASP A 98 28.16 -9.84 13.56
CA ASP A 98 29.36 -9.56 14.34
C ASP A 98 29.36 -8.08 14.78
N PHE A 99 29.10 -7.84 16.03
CA PHE A 99 29.08 -6.51 16.65
C PHE A 99 30.49 -5.92 16.86
N CYS A 100 31.59 -6.66 16.50
CA CYS A 100 32.96 -6.16 16.46
C CYS A 100 33.43 -5.80 15.04
N ASP A 101 32.59 -5.89 14.02
CA ASP A 101 32.96 -5.60 12.62
C ASP A 101 33.21 -4.10 12.41
N GLU A 102 34.51 -3.71 12.54
CA GLU A 102 34.96 -2.32 12.39
C GLU A 102 34.73 -1.76 10.97
N GLN A 103 34.62 -2.60 9.94
CA GLN A 103 34.39 -2.14 8.57
C GLN A 103 32.95 -1.69 8.36
N LYS A 104 32.03 -2.30 9.11
CA LYS A 104 30.60 -2.01 9.03
C LYS A 104 30.14 -1.01 10.07
N LEU A 105 30.61 -1.12 11.32
CA LEU A 105 30.09 -0.36 12.46
C LEU A 105 30.96 0.84 12.85
N GLY A 106 32.12 1.04 12.18
CA GLY A 106 33.09 2.06 12.56
C GLY A 106 34.13 1.55 13.58
N LYS A 107 35.07 2.43 13.95
CA LYS A 107 36.20 2.06 14.82
C LYS A 107 36.16 2.79 16.16
N GLY A 108 36.54 2.09 17.22
CA GLY A 108 36.73 2.68 18.53
C GLY A 108 35.50 3.41 19.03
N LYS A 109 35.55 4.74 19.13
CA LYS A 109 34.45 5.56 19.63
C LYS A 109 33.19 5.52 18.70
N ASP A 110 33.40 5.49 17.39
CA ASP A 110 32.31 5.47 16.43
C ASP A 110 31.50 4.16 16.55
N LEU A 111 32.17 3.00 16.73
CA LEU A 111 31.50 1.71 16.99
C LEU A 111 30.67 1.77 18.27
N VAL A 112 31.21 2.35 19.34
CA VAL A 112 30.49 2.49 20.62
C VAL A 112 29.26 3.39 20.46
N GLU A 113 29.38 4.50 19.73
CA GLU A 113 28.27 5.43 19.46
C GLU A 113 27.19 4.78 18.59
N THR A 114 27.56 4.09 17.51
CA THR A 114 26.65 3.36 16.63
C THR A 114 25.84 2.30 17.38
N LEU A 115 26.51 1.42 18.14
CA LEU A 115 25.83 0.37 18.89
C LEU A 115 24.98 0.94 20.04
N SER A 116 25.47 1.96 20.73
CA SER A 116 24.69 2.63 21.78
C SER A 116 23.46 3.35 21.22
N GLY A 117 23.57 3.92 20.02
CA GLY A 117 22.46 4.53 19.27
C GLY A 117 21.40 3.48 18.90
N LEU A 118 21.84 2.35 18.33
CA LEU A 118 20.96 1.24 17.93
C LEU A 118 20.18 0.69 19.14
N ILE A 119 20.84 0.38 20.25
CA ILE A 119 20.19 -0.06 21.48
C ILE A 119 19.22 1.02 21.99
N GLY A 120 19.63 2.29 21.95
CA GLY A 120 18.82 3.42 22.42
C GLY A 120 17.51 3.63 21.68
N VAL A 121 17.38 3.20 20.44
CA VAL A 121 16.10 3.24 19.71
C VAL A 121 15.10 2.25 20.30
N PHE A 122 15.55 1.04 20.65
CA PHE A 122 14.70 0.00 21.24
C PHE A 122 14.43 0.20 22.76
N GLU A 123 15.16 1.09 23.41
CA GLU A 123 14.95 1.44 24.83
C GLU A 123 13.70 2.33 25.03
N ASN A 124 13.09 2.81 23.94
CA ASN A 124 11.87 3.61 24.02
C ASN A 124 10.77 2.83 24.77
N SER A 125 10.24 3.43 25.84
CA SER A 125 9.17 2.84 26.67
C SER A 125 7.88 2.53 25.92
N ASP A 126 7.67 3.16 24.75
CA ASP A 126 6.51 2.94 23.92
C ASP A 126 6.65 1.63 23.08
N LEU A 127 7.88 1.09 22.97
CA LEU A 127 8.17 -0.20 22.36
C LEU A 127 8.10 -1.32 23.40
N ASP A 128 6.90 -1.70 23.83
CA ASP A 128 6.65 -2.88 24.66
C ASP A 128 6.03 -4.00 23.80
N PHE A 129 6.78 -5.06 23.59
CA PHE A 129 6.37 -6.25 22.85
C PHE A 129 5.87 -7.38 23.76
N GLY A 130 5.81 -7.17 25.06
CA GLY A 130 5.34 -8.17 26.02
C GLY A 130 3.87 -8.53 25.83
N ARG A 131 3.06 -7.58 25.36
CA ARG A 131 1.60 -7.75 25.16
C ARG A 131 1.17 -7.22 23.82
N ASN A 132 0.29 -7.97 23.13
CA ASN A 132 -0.43 -7.47 21.98
C ASN A 132 -1.52 -6.48 22.41
N ARG A 133 -1.87 -5.53 21.52
CA ARG A 133 -2.93 -4.52 21.74
C ARG A 133 -4.33 -5.14 21.86
N ALA A 134 -4.52 -6.29 21.19
CA ALA A 134 -5.76 -7.08 21.22
C ALA A 134 -5.44 -8.57 21.03
N SER A 135 -6.42 -9.43 21.28
CA SER A 135 -6.27 -10.89 21.16
C SER A 135 -6.00 -11.40 19.74
N ASP A 136 -6.39 -10.63 18.73
CA ASP A 136 -6.18 -10.91 17.30
C ASP A 136 -5.05 -10.06 16.69
N ASP A 137 -4.29 -9.32 17.51
CA ASP A 137 -3.17 -8.49 17.08
C ASP A 137 -1.87 -9.32 16.95
N ASP A 138 -1.02 -8.90 16.02
CA ASP A 138 0.32 -9.42 15.83
C ASP A 138 1.29 -8.26 15.62
N LEU A 139 1.46 -7.46 16.66
CA LEU A 139 2.27 -6.25 16.62
C LEU A 139 3.71 -6.54 16.18
N MET A 140 4.27 -7.66 16.67
CA MET A 140 5.63 -8.05 16.38
C MET A 140 5.79 -8.55 14.95
N GLY A 141 4.84 -9.36 14.48
CA GLY A 141 4.81 -9.82 13.09
C GLY A 141 4.68 -8.66 12.11
N ASP A 142 3.82 -7.68 12.40
CA ASP A 142 3.69 -6.46 11.61
C ASP A 142 5.02 -5.66 11.57
N ALA A 143 5.73 -5.57 12.70
CA ALA A 143 7.04 -4.92 12.79
C ALA A 143 8.10 -5.63 11.92
N TYR A 144 8.17 -6.95 12.02
CA TYR A 144 9.10 -7.77 11.25
C TYR A 144 8.81 -7.69 9.75
N GLU A 145 7.57 -7.83 9.33
CA GLU A 145 7.19 -7.72 7.92
C GLU A 145 7.49 -6.34 7.33
N TYR A 146 7.23 -5.28 8.11
CA TYR A 146 7.58 -3.93 7.69
C TYR A 146 9.07 -3.78 7.40
N LEU A 147 9.93 -4.26 8.31
CA LEU A 147 11.38 -4.23 8.12
C LEU A 147 11.81 -5.07 6.92
N MET A 148 11.30 -6.31 6.79
CA MET A 148 11.64 -7.20 5.68
C MET A 148 11.23 -6.63 4.32
N LYS A 149 10.04 -6.02 4.19
CA LYS A 149 9.60 -5.32 2.97
C LYS A 149 10.58 -4.22 2.58
N ASN A 150 10.97 -3.39 3.53
CA ASN A 150 11.86 -2.26 3.28
C ASN A 150 13.29 -2.71 2.93
N PHE A 151 13.83 -3.72 3.64
CA PHE A 151 15.13 -4.30 3.30
C PHE A 151 15.15 -4.94 1.91
N ALA A 152 14.07 -5.61 1.51
CA ALA A 152 13.94 -6.16 0.16
C ALA A 152 13.90 -5.06 -0.91
N THR A 153 13.32 -3.90 -0.59
CA THR A 153 13.24 -2.75 -1.50
C THR A 153 14.59 -2.07 -1.68
N GLU A 154 15.34 -1.84 -0.58
CA GLU A 154 16.61 -1.12 -0.61
C GLU A 154 17.78 -1.97 -1.12
N SER A 155 17.81 -3.28 -0.84
CA SER A 155 18.97 -4.13 -1.19
C SER A 155 19.18 -4.33 -2.69
N GLY A 156 18.16 -4.12 -3.52
CA GLY A 156 18.27 -4.15 -5.00
C GLY A 156 18.87 -5.42 -5.64
N LYS A 157 19.53 -6.26 -4.84
CA LYS A 157 20.36 -7.39 -5.27
C LYS A 157 19.68 -8.75 -5.22
N SER A 158 18.57 -8.90 -4.49
CA SER A 158 17.90 -10.18 -4.35
C SER A 158 16.85 -10.38 -5.44
N LYS A 159 17.06 -11.42 -6.23
CA LYS A 159 16.21 -11.85 -7.36
C LYS A 159 14.83 -12.36 -6.91
N GLY A 160 14.01 -11.57 -6.20
CA GLY A 160 12.66 -12.00 -5.77
C GLY A 160 12.62 -13.21 -4.82
N GLN A 161 13.75 -13.64 -4.30
CA GLN A 161 13.90 -14.90 -3.55
C GLN A 161 13.68 -14.75 -2.05
N PHE A 162 13.67 -13.53 -1.53
CA PHE A 162 13.67 -13.27 -0.10
C PHE A 162 12.30 -13.00 0.52
N TYR A 163 11.40 -12.39 -0.23
CA TYR A 163 10.13 -11.91 0.30
C TYR A 163 9.03 -11.98 -0.74
N THR A 164 7.98 -12.69 -0.42
CA THR A 164 6.75 -12.72 -1.23
C THR A 164 5.87 -11.54 -0.82
N PRO A 165 5.38 -10.71 -1.78
CA PRO A 165 4.48 -9.62 -1.45
C PRO A 165 3.28 -10.11 -0.62
N ALA A 166 2.97 -9.41 0.47
CA ALA A 166 1.94 -9.83 1.43
C ALA A 166 0.56 -10.01 0.78
N GLU A 167 0.23 -9.15 -0.19
CA GLU A 167 -1.01 -9.22 -0.97
C GLU A 167 -1.10 -10.50 -1.80
N VAL A 168 0.00 -10.97 -2.38
CA VAL A 168 0.03 -12.24 -3.15
C VAL A 168 -0.12 -13.43 -2.20
N SER A 169 0.55 -13.38 -1.05
CA SER A 169 0.43 -14.42 -0.01
C SER A 169 -1.01 -14.53 0.50
N ARG A 170 -1.71 -13.41 0.69
CA ARG A 170 -3.13 -13.37 1.06
C ARG A 170 -4.03 -13.96 -0.01
N VAL A 171 -3.78 -13.65 -1.29
CA VAL A 171 -4.53 -14.27 -2.40
C VAL A 171 -4.36 -15.80 -2.34
N ILE A 172 -3.13 -16.30 -2.19
CA ILE A 172 -2.85 -17.74 -2.11
C ILE A 172 -3.61 -18.39 -0.95
N ALA A 173 -3.54 -17.82 0.25
CA ALA A 173 -4.18 -18.36 1.42
C ALA A 173 -5.72 -18.46 1.26
N LYS A 174 -6.33 -17.44 0.68
CA LYS A 174 -7.79 -17.36 0.46
C LYS A 174 -8.26 -18.24 -0.71
N VAL A 175 -7.49 -18.39 -1.78
CA VAL A 175 -7.86 -19.27 -2.90
C VAL A 175 -7.67 -20.76 -2.57
N LEU A 176 -6.82 -21.09 -1.59
CA LEU A 176 -6.71 -22.43 -1.02
C LEU A 176 -7.78 -22.74 0.04
N GLU A 177 -8.64 -21.77 0.37
CA GLU A 177 -9.72 -21.90 1.34
C GLU A 177 -9.23 -22.44 2.70
N LEU A 178 -8.10 -21.90 3.19
CA LEU A 178 -7.50 -22.32 4.46
C LEU A 178 -8.42 -22.05 5.66
N ASP A 179 -9.35 -21.11 5.55
CA ASP A 179 -10.43 -20.85 6.51
C ASP A 179 -11.35 -22.03 6.72
N LYS A 180 -11.46 -22.94 5.75
CA LYS A 180 -12.23 -24.20 5.83
C LYS A 180 -11.44 -25.37 6.43
N ALA A 181 -10.15 -25.19 6.73
CA ALA A 181 -9.32 -26.22 7.36
C ALA A 181 -9.85 -26.56 8.77
N ARG A 182 -10.21 -27.85 9.00
CA ARG A 182 -10.92 -28.26 10.22
C ARG A 182 -10.09 -29.09 11.19
N LYS A 183 -8.92 -29.57 10.76
CA LYS A 183 -8.10 -30.51 11.53
C LYS A 183 -7.32 -29.88 12.69
N GLY A 184 -7.30 -28.56 12.83
CA GLY A 184 -6.52 -27.85 13.82
C GLY A 184 -5.03 -28.10 13.61
N ILE A 185 -4.27 -28.27 14.68
CA ILE A 185 -2.82 -28.50 14.64
C ILE A 185 -2.38 -29.73 13.83
N SER A 186 -3.28 -30.67 13.55
CA SER A 186 -3.00 -31.78 12.64
C SER A 186 -3.11 -31.41 11.15
N THR A 187 -3.58 -30.21 10.81
CA THR A 187 -3.45 -29.65 9.47
C THR A 187 -1.99 -29.32 9.20
N THR A 188 -1.46 -29.76 8.07
CA THR A 188 -0.05 -29.55 7.71
C THR A 188 0.07 -28.60 6.53
N ILE A 189 0.89 -27.56 6.69
CA ILE A 189 1.21 -26.58 5.63
C ILE A 189 2.71 -26.65 5.35
N TYR A 190 3.09 -26.79 4.09
CA TYR A 190 4.48 -26.92 3.66
C TYR A 190 4.84 -25.89 2.62
N ASP A 191 6.01 -25.28 2.78
CA ASP A 191 6.67 -24.46 1.77
C ASP A 191 8.06 -25.00 1.44
N PRO A 192 8.28 -25.57 0.24
CA PRO A 192 9.56 -26.15 -0.17
C PRO A 192 10.65 -25.10 -0.45
N THR A 193 10.33 -23.81 -0.48
CA THR A 193 11.24 -22.69 -0.77
C THR A 193 10.87 -21.50 0.12
N CYS A 194 10.81 -21.74 1.44
CA CYS A 194 10.10 -20.88 2.35
C CYS A 194 10.69 -19.47 2.53
N GLY A 195 11.92 -19.23 2.08
CA GLY A 195 12.56 -17.93 2.24
C GLY A 195 12.55 -17.48 3.70
N SER A 196 12.01 -16.30 3.99
CA SER A 196 11.82 -15.79 5.35
C SER A 196 10.65 -16.40 6.13
N GLY A 197 9.90 -17.34 5.53
CA GLY A 197 8.73 -17.96 6.15
C GLY A 197 7.44 -17.15 6.10
N SER A 198 7.44 -15.95 5.51
CA SER A 198 6.29 -15.04 5.50
C SER A 198 5.05 -15.64 4.81
N LEU A 199 5.23 -16.44 3.74
CA LEU A 199 4.11 -17.10 3.07
C LEU A 199 3.46 -18.17 3.96
N LEU A 200 4.26 -18.93 4.73
CA LEU A 200 3.76 -19.91 5.70
C LEU A 200 2.94 -19.25 6.81
N LEU A 201 3.43 -18.15 7.38
CA LEU A 201 2.74 -17.39 8.42
C LEU A 201 1.44 -16.77 7.93
N ARG A 202 1.42 -16.25 6.70
CA ARG A 202 0.17 -15.76 6.09
C ARG A 202 -0.84 -16.88 5.84
N ALA A 203 -0.38 -18.05 5.42
CA ALA A 203 -1.25 -19.21 5.29
C ALA A 203 -1.81 -19.65 6.65
N LEU A 204 -0.98 -19.65 7.71
CA LEU A 204 -1.43 -19.94 9.07
C LEU A 204 -2.48 -18.95 9.58
N ALA A 205 -2.26 -17.65 9.34
CA ALA A 205 -3.18 -16.60 9.78
C ALA A 205 -4.61 -16.76 9.23
N GLU A 206 -4.77 -17.41 8.08
CA GLU A 206 -6.08 -17.73 7.50
C GLU A 206 -6.64 -19.09 7.99
N THR A 207 -5.93 -19.78 8.90
CA THR A 207 -6.32 -21.12 9.39
C THR A 207 -6.91 -21.02 10.81
N PRO A 208 -8.25 -21.06 11.00
CA PRO A 208 -8.90 -20.67 12.26
C PRO A 208 -8.56 -21.53 13.48
N LYS A 209 -8.13 -22.78 13.23
CA LYS A 209 -7.83 -23.76 14.27
C LYS A 209 -6.33 -24.05 14.40
N GLY A 210 -5.49 -23.23 13.75
CA GLY A 210 -4.07 -23.45 13.67
C GLY A 210 -3.67 -24.60 12.72
N ALA A 211 -2.38 -24.73 12.46
CA ALA A 211 -1.76 -25.77 11.65
C ALA A 211 -0.33 -26.00 12.09
N THR A 212 0.27 -27.13 11.69
CA THR A 212 1.70 -27.34 11.84
C THR A 212 2.43 -26.93 10.57
N LEU A 213 3.45 -26.07 10.72
CA LEU A 213 4.19 -25.49 9.61
C LEU A 213 5.48 -26.26 9.33
N TYR A 214 5.74 -26.48 8.04
CA TYR A 214 6.96 -27.10 7.53
C TYR A 214 7.56 -26.24 6.45
N GLY A 215 8.85 -25.91 6.59
CA GLY A 215 9.57 -25.09 5.60
C GLY A 215 10.89 -25.71 5.20
N GLN A 216 11.28 -25.59 3.94
CA GLN A 216 12.62 -25.92 3.49
C GLN A 216 13.23 -24.73 2.75
N GLU A 217 14.50 -24.42 3.09
CA GLU A 217 15.24 -23.34 2.45
C GLU A 217 16.70 -23.77 2.21
N LYS A 218 17.25 -23.35 1.08
CA LYS A 218 18.60 -23.74 0.68
C LYS A 218 19.68 -22.91 1.37
N ASP A 219 19.44 -21.60 1.51
CA ASP A 219 20.39 -20.65 2.09
C ASP A 219 20.33 -20.67 3.62
N ASN A 220 21.46 -20.94 4.26
CA ASN A 220 21.52 -21.08 5.72
C ASN A 220 21.16 -19.79 6.46
N ALA A 221 21.60 -18.61 5.96
CA ALA A 221 21.26 -17.34 6.58
C ALA A 221 19.76 -17.07 6.50
N THR A 222 19.14 -17.43 5.38
CA THR A 222 17.70 -17.31 5.18
C THR A 222 16.90 -18.28 6.05
N VAL A 223 17.42 -19.49 6.31
CA VAL A 223 16.84 -20.42 7.32
C VAL A 223 16.82 -19.79 8.70
N GLY A 224 17.90 -19.09 9.08
CA GLY A 224 17.96 -18.34 10.34
C GLY A 224 16.87 -17.28 10.43
N LEU A 225 16.69 -16.49 9.37
CA LEU A 225 15.62 -15.49 9.29
C LEU A 225 14.23 -16.12 9.40
N ALA A 226 13.98 -17.25 8.73
CA ALA A 226 12.71 -17.95 8.80
C ALA A 226 12.40 -18.46 10.22
N LYS A 227 13.37 -19.08 10.89
CA LYS A 227 13.23 -19.54 12.28
C LYS A 227 12.95 -18.39 13.22
N MET A 228 13.69 -17.29 13.11
CA MET A 228 13.45 -16.07 13.89
C MET A 228 12.01 -15.55 13.65
N ASN A 229 11.59 -15.49 12.41
CA ASN A 229 10.24 -15.05 12.04
C ASN A 229 9.15 -15.95 12.67
N MET A 230 9.31 -17.28 12.66
CA MET A 230 8.37 -18.20 13.34
C MET A 230 8.30 -17.91 14.84
N ILE A 231 9.42 -17.71 15.52
CA ILE A 231 9.47 -17.40 16.96
C ILE A 231 8.77 -16.07 17.27
N LEU A 232 9.01 -15.03 16.45
CA LEU A 232 8.40 -13.71 16.62
C LEU A 232 6.87 -13.73 16.49
N HIS A 233 6.35 -14.69 15.72
CA HIS A 233 4.90 -14.93 15.58
C HIS A 233 4.35 -15.96 16.57
N GLY A 234 5.16 -16.44 17.51
CA GLY A 234 4.74 -17.44 18.50
C GLY A 234 4.69 -18.88 17.99
N GLU A 235 5.18 -19.15 16.77
CA GLU A 235 5.12 -20.47 16.12
C GLU A 235 6.37 -21.29 16.43
N MET A 236 6.58 -21.60 17.70
CA MET A 236 7.74 -22.31 18.23
C MET A 236 7.90 -23.73 17.70
N TYR A 237 6.82 -24.36 17.24
CA TYR A 237 6.80 -25.73 16.75
C TYR A 237 6.95 -25.85 15.23
N ALA A 238 7.14 -24.74 14.53
CA ALA A 238 7.39 -24.74 13.09
C ALA A 238 8.71 -25.43 12.77
N GLU A 239 8.68 -26.43 11.88
CA GLU A 239 9.89 -27.13 11.42
C GLU A 239 10.47 -26.43 10.18
N ILE A 240 11.59 -25.73 10.31
CA ILE A 240 12.32 -25.15 9.18
C ILE A 240 13.65 -25.87 9.02
N LYS A 241 13.85 -26.53 7.85
CA LYS A 241 15.05 -27.32 7.55
C LYS A 241 15.86 -26.68 6.42
N GLN A 242 17.19 -26.73 6.57
CA GLN A 242 18.11 -26.35 5.51
C GLN A 242 18.27 -27.51 4.52
N GLY A 243 18.20 -27.21 3.21
CA GLY A 243 18.50 -28.20 2.17
C GLY A 243 18.02 -27.74 0.79
N ASP A 244 18.67 -28.29 -0.25
CA ASP A 244 18.27 -28.06 -1.64
C ASP A 244 17.04 -28.91 -1.98
N THR A 245 15.89 -28.28 -2.08
CA THR A 245 14.59 -28.93 -2.28
C THR A 245 14.55 -29.92 -3.44
N ILE A 246 15.30 -29.65 -4.48
CA ILE A 246 15.32 -30.53 -5.68
C ILE A 246 16.35 -31.66 -5.52
N ASN A 247 17.55 -31.34 -5.02
CA ASN A 247 18.64 -32.31 -4.96
C ASN A 247 18.74 -33.04 -3.60
N ASP A 248 18.21 -32.46 -2.52
CA ASP A 248 18.25 -32.99 -1.17
C ASP A 248 16.99 -32.60 -0.37
N PRO A 249 15.82 -33.15 -0.75
CA PRO A 249 14.59 -32.89 0.00
C PRO A 249 14.67 -33.47 1.41
N GLN A 250 14.36 -32.63 2.40
CA GLN A 250 14.54 -32.93 3.81
C GLN A 250 13.31 -33.61 4.47
N TYR A 251 12.15 -33.55 3.81
CA TYR A 251 10.93 -34.15 4.33
C TYR A 251 10.61 -35.44 3.59
N LYS A 252 10.89 -36.56 4.27
CA LYS A 252 10.68 -37.93 3.78
C LYS A 252 9.83 -38.71 4.78
N ASP A 253 9.08 -39.68 4.28
CA ASP A 253 8.39 -40.67 5.10
C ASP A 253 9.35 -41.79 5.58
N GLY A 254 8.83 -42.76 6.32
CA GLY A 254 9.63 -43.87 6.83
C GLY A 254 10.22 -44.78 5.75
N ASP A 255 9.67 -44.77 4.54
CA ASP A 255 10.12 -45.59 3.40
C ASP A 255 11.07 -44.79 2.47
N GLY A 256 11.39 -43.54 2.83
CA GLY A 256 12.28 -42.65 2.08
C GLY A 256 11.62 -41.89 0.91
N HIS A 257 10.31 -42.01 0.74
CA HIS A 257 9.55 -41.19 -0.22
C HIS A 257 9.32 -39.78 0.32
N LEU A 258 8.97 -38.84 -0.59
CA LEU A 258 8.60 -37.51 -0.17
C LEU A 258 7.37 -37.54 0.72
N ARG A 259 7.45 -36.91 1.90
CA ARG A 259 6.33 -36.69 2.80
C ARG A 259 5.26 -35.85 2.10
N THR A 260 4.00 -36.16 2.36
CA THR A 260 2.88 -35.39 1.82
C THR A 260 2.20 -34.54 2.89
N PHE A 261 1.65 -33.39 2.46
CA PHE A 261 1.06 -32.37 3.30
C PHE A 261 -0.36 -32.02 2.82
N ASP A 262 -1.21 -31.54 3.72
CA ASP A 262 -2.57 -31.13 3.38
C ASP A 262 -2.57 -29.92 2.45
N TYR A 263 -1.69 -28.94 2.71
CA TYR A 263 -1.52 -27.74 1.91
C TYR A 263 -0.04 -27.53 1.57
N VAL A 264 0.21 -27.11 0.34
CA VAL A 264 1.56 -26.73 -0.12
C VAL A 264 1.51 -25.35 -0.78
N VAL A 265 2.29 -24.43 -0.26
CA VAL A 265 2.38 -23.06 -0.78
C VAL A 265 3.83 -22.78 -1.18
N ALA A 266 4.06 -22.07 -2.28
CA ALA A 266 5.44 -21.81 -2.69
C ALA A 266 5.58 -20.58 -3.58
N ASN A 267 6.71 -19.89 -3.39
CA ASN A 267 7.25 -18.90 -4.32
C ASN A 267 8.70 -19.30 -4.67
N PRO A 268 8.91 -20.30 -5.56
CA PRO A 268 10.24 -20.76 -5.90
C PRO A 268 11.04 -19.72 -6.70
N PRO A 269 12.38 -19.81 -6.70
CA PRO A 269 13.21 -18.92 -7.51
C PRO A 269 12.92 -19.06 -9.00
N PHE A 270 12.59 -17.94 -9.67
CA PHE A 270 12.19 -17.94 -11.08
C PHE A 270 13.33 -18.31 -12.01
N SER A 271 13.02 -19.20 -12.97
CA SER A 271 13.90 -19.58 -14.07
C SER A 271 15.32 -20.00 -13.64
N THR A 272 15.41 -20.75 -12.56
CA THR A 272 16.66 -21.25 -12.01
C THR A 272 17.37 -22.12 -13.02
N LYS A 273 18.63 -21.75 -13.34
CA LYS A 273 19.50 -22.52 -14.23
C LYS A 273 20.29 -23.55 -13.42
N SER A 274 20.67 -24.65 -14.07
CA SER A 274 21.51 -25.71 -13.47
C SER A 274 20.96 -26.19 -12.11
N TRP A 275 19.64 -26.31 -12.04
CA TRP A 275 18.90 -26.70 -10.82
C TRP A 275 19.17 -28.19 -10.44
N LEU A 276 19.61 -29.01 -11.39
CA LEU A 276 19.94 -30.41 -11.20
C LEU A 276 21.46 -30.59 -11.19
N LYS A 277 22.01 -31.19 -10.13
CA LYS A 277 23.46 -31.41 -9.97
C LYS A 277 23.99 -32.56 -10.79
N SER A 278 23.16 -33.55 -11.14
CA SER A 278 23.50 -34.65 -12.03
C SER A 278 22.32 -34.97 -12.94
N ALA A 279 22.59 -35.12 -14.24
CA ALA A 279 21.56 -35.51 -15.20
C ALA A 279 21.10 -36.94 -14.89
N LYS A 280 19.99 -37.08 -14.16
CA LYS A 280 19.29 -38.34 -13.98
C LYS A 280 18.08 -38.34 -14.90
N GLU A 281 18.02 -39.30 -15.83
CA GLU A 281 16.84 -39.51 -16.69
C GLU A 281 15.59 -39.86 -15.88
N GLU A 282 15.78 -40.41 -14.69
CA GLU A 282 14.73 -40.82 -13.76
C GLU A 282 14.96 -40.20 -12.39
N ASP A 283 13.93 -39.55 -11.84
CA ASP A 283 13.96 -39.00 -10.48
C ASP A 283 13.66 -40.08 -9.42
N GLU A 284 14.47 -40.18 -8.40
CA GLU A 284 14.31 -41.17 -7.32
C GLU A 284 13.01 -40.99 -6.52
N TYR A 285 12.45 -39.77 -6.47
CA TYR A 285 11.18 -39.44 -5.80
C TYR A 285 9.98 -39.50 -6.76
N GLY A 286 10.17 -39.87 -8.00
CA GLY A 286 9.13 -40.01 -9.04
C GLY A 286 8.46 -38.68 -9.42
N ARG A 287 9.20 -37.56 -9.38
CA ARG A 287 8.72 -36.25 -9.81
C ARG A 287 8.69 -36.13 -11.33
N TRP A 288 9.66 -36.73 -12.02
CA TRP A 288 9.77 -36.79 -13.48
C TRP A 288 10.43 -38.08 -13.92
N GLY A 289 10.44 -38.36 -15.22
CA GLY A 289 11.08 -39.49 -15.82
C GLY A 289 10.15 -40.47 -16.53
N PRO A 290 10.72 -41.41 -17.31
CA PRO A 290 9.96 -42.34 -18.17
C PRO A 290 9.02 -43.25 -17.40
N ARG A 291 9.36 -43.72 -16.19
CA ARG A 291 8.51 -44.63 -15.39
C ARG A 291 7.15 -44.05 -15.11
N ASN A 292 7.08 -42.74 -14.95
CA ASN A 292 5.84 -42.04 -14.63
C ASN A 292 5.24 -41.33 -15.85
N ASN A 293 5.83 -41.47 -17.02
CA ASN A 293 5.46 -40.75 -18.24
C ASN A 293 5.42 -39.24 -18.08
N ILE A 294 6.33 -38.71 -17.25
CA ILE A 294 6.44 -37.28 -16.97
C ILE A 294 7.69 -36.74 -17.66
N GLY A 295 7.56 -35.69 -18.44
CA GLY A 295 8.68 -35.05 -19.11
C GLY A 295 9.73 -34.54 -18.10
N ILE A 296 11.00 -34.59 -18.48
CA ILE A 296 12.12 -34.05 -17.67
C ILE A 296 12.13 -32.52 -17.82
N PRO A 297 12.04 -31.76 -16.75
CA PRO A 297 12.13 -30.29 -16.84
C PRO A 297 13.44 -29.83 -17.48
N PRO A 298 13.46 -28.77 -18.32
CA PRO A 298 14.65 -28.30 -18.99
C PRO A 298 15.77 -27.88 -18.02
N GLU A 299 17.01 -28.26 -18.26
CA GLU A 299 18.16 -27.91 -17.42
C GLU A 299 18.32 -26.40 -17.21
N LYS A 300 17.99 -25.63 -18.26
CA LYS A 300 18.10 -24.14 -18.22
C LYS A 300 16.97 -23.47 -17.48
N ASN A 301 15.96 -24.23 -17.02
CA ASN A 301 14.75 -23.66 -16.38
C ASN A 301 14.11 -24.68 -15.41
N GLY A 302 14.30 -24.44 -14.13
CA GLY A 302 13.80 -25.28 -13.03
C GLY A 302 12.36 -25.05 -12.62
N ASP A 303 11.61 -24.16 -13.24
CA ASP A 303 10.25 -23.80 -12.82
C ASP A 303 9.35 -25.04 -12.66
N TYR A 304 9.36 -25.94 -13.63
CA TYR A 304 8.59 -27.18 -13.54
C TYR A 304 9.17 -28.24 -12.59
N ALA A 305 10.48 -28.19 -12.28
CA ALA A 305 11.03 -29.08 -11.27
C ALA A 305 10.43 -28.77 -9.87
N PHE A 306 10.31 -27.50 -9.54
CA PHE A 306 9.62 -27.06 -8.32
C PHE A 306 8.14 -27.38 -8.35
N LEU A 307 7.41 -27.11 -9.43
CA LEU A 307 6.00 -27.43 -9.53
C LEU A 307 5.73 -28.94 -9.37
N LEU A 308 6.54 -29.79 -9.98
CA LEU A 308 6.42 -31.25 -9.84
C LEU A 308 6.78 -31.73 -8.43
N HIS A 309 7.75 -31.09 -7.75
CA HIS A 309 8.01 -31.36 -6.34
C HIS A 309 6.80 -31.00 -5.46
N ILE A 310 6.19 -29.84 -5.68
CA ILE A 310 4.96 -29.41 -5.01
C ILE A 310 3.85 -30.42 -5.23
N VAL A 311 3.58 -30.75 -6.49
CA VAL A 311 2.57 -31.77 -6.84
C VAL A 311 2.84 -33.09 -6.11
N ARG A 312 4.09 -33.54 -6.00
CA ARG A 312 4.42 -34.80 -5.31
C ARG A 312 4.23 -34.69 -3.82
N SER A 313 4.47 -33.51 -3.22
CA SER A 313 4.35 -33.24 -1.79
C SER A 313 2.92 -32.95 -1.33
N ILE A 314 1.95 -32.78 -2.22
CA ILE A 314 0.53 -32.64 -1.86
C ILE A 314 -0.09 -34.00 -1.53
N ALA A 315 -0.80 -34.09 -0.41
CA ALA A 315 -1.54 -35.27 0.00
C ALA A 315 -2.66 -35.61 -1.01
N ARG A 316 -3.19 -36.85 -0.95
CA ARG A 316 -4.22 -37.29 -1.88
C ARG A 316 -5.48 -36.41 -1.88
N THR A 317 -5.84 -35.85 -0.73
CA THR A 317 -6.99 -34.97 -0.51
C THR A 317 -6.54 -33.51 -0.34
N GLY A 318 -5.28 -33.21 -0.58
CA GLY A 318 -4.67 -31.89 -0.38
C GLY A 318 -4.75 -31.01 -1.62
N CYS A 319 -4.35 -29.76 -1.41
CA CYS A 319 -4.21 -28.77 -2.45
C CYS A 319 -2.95 -27.91 -2.24
N GLY A 320 -2.58 -27.13 -3.25
CA GLY A 320 -1.44 -26.21 -3.14
C GLY A 320 -1.48 -25.10 -4.19
N ALA A 321 -0.68 -24.09 -3.97
CA ALA A 321 -0.52 -22.98 -4.90
C ALA A 321 0.95 -22.62 -5.06
N CYS A 322 1.35 -22.36 -6.30
CA CYS A 322 2.72 -22.03 -6.67
C CYS A 322 2.76 -20.77 -7.52
N ILE A 323 3.63 -19.83 -7.17
CA ILE A 323 3.89 -18.63 -7.97
C ILE A 323 4.98 -18.98 -8.99
N LEU A 324 4.69 -18.77 -10.28
CA LEU A 324 5.62 -19.06 -11.36
C LEU A 324 5.59 -17.95 -12.43
N PRO A 325 6.67 -17.75 -13.21
CA PRO A 325 6.66 -16.80 -14.32
C PRO A 325 5.69 -17.25 -15.41
N HIS A 326 5.02 -16.30 -16.09
CA HIS A 326 4.04 -16.60 -17.16
C HIS A 326 4.56 -17.55 -18.23
N GLY A 327 5.88 -17.59 -18.48
CA GLY A 327 6.49 -18.48 -19.46
C GLY A 327 6.12 -19.94 -19.30
N VAL A 328 5.90 -20.43 -18.08
CA VAL A 328 5.49 -21.83 -17.82
C VAL A 328 4.16 -22.18 -18.48
N LEU A 329 3.31 -21.21 -18.77
CA LEU A 329 2.00 -21.43 -19.38
C LEU A 329 2.07 -21.81 -20.86
N PHE A 330 3.16 -21.44 -21.58
CA PHE A 330 3.21 -21.59 -23.05
C PHE A 330 4.53 -22.08 -23.63
N ARG A 331 5.63 -22.20 -22.86
CA ARG A 331 6.87 -22.75 -23.39
C ARG A 331 6.67 -24.16 -23.95
N GLY A 332 7.35 -24.49 -25.06
CA GLY A 332 7.20 -25.77 -25.78
C GLY A 332 8.01 -26.94 -25.21
N ASN A 333 8.19 -27.97 -26.00
CA ASN A 333 9.01 -29.17 -25.71
C ASN A 333 8.62 -29.87 -24.39
N ALA A 334 9.59 -30.19 -23.53
CA ALA A 334 9.36 -30.93 -22.28
C ALA A 334 8.32 -30.25 -21.34
N GLU A 335 8.31 -28.92 -21.30
CA GLU A 335 7.32 -28.18 -20.49
C GLU A 335 5.89 -28.36 -21.03
N ALA A 336 5.70 -28.46 -22.33
CA ALA A 336 4.40 -28.78 -22.94
C ALA A 336 3.92 -30.19 -22.58
N GLN A 337 4.83 -31.18 -22.54
CA GLN A 337 4.52 -32.53 -22.12
C GLN A 337 4.09 -32.57 -20.66
N ILE A 338 4.79 -31.86 -19.79
CA ILE A 338 4.44 -31.76 -18.36
C ILE A 338 3.07 -31.10 -18.18
N ARG A 339 2.77 -30.00 -18.93
CA ARG A 339 1.43 -29.39 -18.92
C ARG A 339 0.35 -30.37 -19.33
N LYS A 340 0.55 -31.09 -20.43
CA LYS A 340 -0.39 -32.12 -20.88
C LYS A 340 -0.65 -33.17 -19.78
N TYR A 341 0.42 -33.68 -19.16
CA TYR A 341 0.30 -34.61 -18.04
C TYR A 341 -0.52 -34.03 -16.88
N LEU A 342 -0.25 -32.80 -16.44
CA LEU A 342 -0.95 -32.18 -15.31
C LEU A 342 -2.40 -31.82 -15.62
N VAL A 343 -2.72 -31.41 -16.86
CA VAL A 343 -4.07 -30.95 -17.25
C VAL A 343 -4.94 -32.10 -17.75
N ALA A 344 -4.42 -32.96 -18.63
CA ALA A 344 -5.26 -33.97 -19.27
C ALA A 344 -5.24 -35.32 -18.53
N GLU A 345 -4.05 -35.82 -18.15
CA GLU A 345 -3.92 -37.14 -17.57
C GLU A 345 -4.26 -37.15 -16.08
N LYS A 346 -3.70 -36.20 -15.32
CA LYS A 346 -3.91 -36.10 -13.86
C LYS A 346 -5.01 -35.13 -13.46
N ARG A 347 -5.29 -34.14 -14.29
CA ARG A 347 -6.30 -33.09 -14.02
C ARG A 347 -6.05 -32.36 -12.69
N TYR A 348 -4.77 -32.17 -12.32
CA TYR A 348 -4.41 -31.60 -11.02
C TYR A 348 -4.50 -30.06 -11.01
N ILE A 349 -4.37 -29.38 -12.15
CA ILE A 349 -4.48 -27.93 -12.21
C ILE A 349 -5.95 -27.53 -12.06
N LYS A 350 -6.29 -26.93 -10.92
CA LYS A 350 -7.62 -26.36 -10.61
C LYS A 350 -7.84 -25.06 -11.34
N GLY A 351 -6.84 -24.19 -11.31
CA GLY A 351 -6.91 -22.92 -12.02
C GLY A 351 -5.61 -22.14 -12.01
N ILE A 352 -5.66 -20.99 -12.69
CA ILE A 352 -4.51 -20.11 -12.92
C ILE A 352 -4.96 -18.65 -12.70
N ILE A 353 -4.19 -17.89 -11.95
CA ILE A 353 -4.43 -16.46 -11.72
C ILE A 353 -3.23 -15.69 -12.25
N GLY A 354 -3.44 -14.91 -13.31
CA GLY A 354 -2.44 -14.00 -13.88
C GLY A 354 -2.33 -12.73 -13.02
N LEU A 355 -1.11 -12.43 -12.58
CA LEU A 355 -0.83 -11.26 -11.73
C LEU A 355 -0.32 -10.08 -12.55
N PRO A 356 -0.42 -8.85 -12.06
CA PRO A 356 0.21 -7.68 -12.65
C PRO A 356 1.73 -7.87 -12.80
N SER A 357 2.31 -7.25 -13.82
CA SER A 357 3.76 -7.20 -13.97
C SER A 357 4.42 -6.39 -12.86
N ASN A 358 5.72 -6.55 -12.67
CA ASN A 358 6.53 -5.74 -11.77
C ASN A 358 6.09 -5.74 -10.29
N MET A 359 5.48 -6.84 -9.80
CA MET A 359 5.09 -6.98 -8.39
C MET A 359 6.24 -7.50 -7.50
N PHE A 360 7.09 -8.39 -8.04
CA PHE A 360 8.10 -9.08 -7.25
C PHE A 360 9.41 -8.28 -7.18
N PHE A 361 10.06 -8.30 -6.00
CA PHE A 361 11.33 -7.62 -5.81
C PHE A 361 12.44 -8.26 -6.67
N GLY A 362 13.34 -7.43 -7.22
CA GLY A 362 14.44 -7.88 -8.08
C GLY A 362 14.07 -8.34 -9.49
N THR A 363 12.78 -8.34 -9.87
CA THR A 363 12.34 -8.69 -11.24
C THR A 363 11.13 -7.90 -11.69
N GLY A 364 11.04 -7.62 -12.99
CA GLY A 364 9.84 -7.06 -13.65
C GLY A 364 8.98 -8.10 -14.35
N ILE A 365 9.36 -9.39 -14.28
CA ILE A 365 8.71 -10.47 -15.01
C ILE A 365 7.27 -10.67 -14.52
N PRO A 366 6.27 -10.74 -15.41
CA PRO A 366 4.91 -11.07 -15.01
C PRO A 366 4.85 -12.53 -14.53
N ALA A 367 4.12 -12.73 -13.41
CA ALA A 367 3.96 -14.03 -12.77
C ALA A 367 2.48 -14.45 -12.71
N CYS A 368 2.26 -15.72 -12.47
CA CYS A 368 0.94 -16.29 -12.23
C CYS A 368 0.95 -17.21 -11.00
N ILE A 369 -0.20 -17.39 -10.38
CA ILE A 369 -0.42 -18.40 -9.35
C ILE A 369 -1.05 -19.62 -10.05
N ILE A 370 -0.43 -20.78 -9.92
CA ILE A 370 -0.98 -22.06 -10.39
C ILE A 370 -1.53 -22.78 -9.15
N VAL A 371 -2.83 -23.05 -9.14
CA VAL A 371 -3.51 -23.77 -8.06
C VAL A 371 -3.68 -25.23 -8.45
N VAL A 372 -3.16 -26.10 -7.61
CA VAL A 372 -3.17 -27.57 -7.78
C VAL A 372 -4.06 -28.19 -6.70
N GLU A 373 -4.94 -29.09 -7.08
CA GLU A 373 -5.80 -29.82 -6.17
C GLU A 373 -5.96 -31.27 -6.63
N LYS A 374 -5.76 -32.21 -5.72
CA LYS A 374 -5.87 -33.65 -6.03
C LYS A 374 -7.22 -34.25 -5.67
N ALA A 375 -7.91 -33.70 -4.66
CA ALA A 375 -9.15 -34.24 -4.15
C ALA A 375 -10.20 -34.47 -5.26
N GLU A 376 -10.50 -33.44 -6.04
CA GLU A 376 -11.55 -33.46 -7.07
C GLU A 376 -10.97 -33.64 -8.50
N ALA A 377 -9.74 -34.07 -8.61
CA ALA A 377 -9.06 -34.17 -9.90
C ALA A 377 -9.77 -35.08 -10.91
N ALA A 378 -10.33 -36.22 -10.47
CA ALA A 378 -11.03 -37.17 -11.33
C ALA A 378 -12.28 -36.55 -11.99
N ASN A 379 -12.96 -35.65 -11.31
CA ASN A 379 -14.20 -34.99 -11.75
C ASN A 379 -13.97 -33.71 -12.52
N ARG A 380 -12.72 -33.18 -12.55
CA ARG A 380 -12.40 -31.88 -13.12
C ARG A 380 -12.55 -31.88 -14.64
N LYS A 381 -13.36 -30.93 -15.15
CA LYS A 381 -13.68 -30.79 -16.58
C LYS A 381 -12.93 -29.68 -17.29
N GLY A 382 -12.26 -28.81 -16.54
CA GLY A 382 -11.53 -27.64 -17.09
C GLY A 382 -10.62 -26.98 -16.07
N VAL A 383 -10.06 -25.86 -16.48
CA VAL A 383 -9.18 -25.01 -15.66
C VAL A 383 -9.83 -23.65 -15.54
N PHE A 384 -9.98 -23.16 -14.30
CA PHE A 384 -10.52 -21.82 -14.07
C PHE A 384 -9.39 -20.80 -14.19
N MET A 385 -9.57 -19.80 -15.04
CA MET A 385 -8.54 -18.79 -15.31
C MET A 385 -9.02 -17.39 -14.89
N ILE A 386 -8.16 -16.64 -14.23
CA ILE A 386 -8.36 -15.23 -13.88
C ILE A 386 -7.23 -14.39 -14.47
N ASP A 387 -7.54 -13.31 -15.18
CA ASP A 387 -6.60 -12.29 -15.65
C ASP A 387 -6.70 -11.05 -14.74
N ALA A 388 -5.86 -10.99 -13.71
CA ALA A 388 -5.81 -9.85 -12.78
C ALA A 388 -4.74 -8.81 -13.15
N LYS A 389 -4.18 -8.86 -14.36
CA LYS A 389 -3.05 -8.01 -14.79
C LYS A 389 -3.31 -6.51 -14.71
N ALA A 390 -4.57 -6.07 -14.83
CA ALA A 390 -4.96 -4.65 -14.84
C ALA A 390 -5.24 -4.08 -13.43
N GLY A 391 -5.45 -4.96 -12.42
CA GLY A 391 -5.81 -4.55 -11.05
C GLY A 391 -4.58 -4.27 -10.19
N PHE A 392 -4.07 -3.04 -10.18
CA PHE A 392 -2.94 -2.66 -9.33
C PHE A 392 -2.86 -1.14 -9.12
N VAL A 393 -2.07 -0.75 -8.13
CA VAL A 393 -1.59 0.62 -7.91
C VAL A 393 -0.06 0.61 -7.89
N LYS A 394 0.56 1.73 -8.27
CA LYS A 394 2.01 1.90 -8.13
C LYS A 394 2.37 2.18 -6.67
N ASP A 395 3.33 1.40 -6.14
CA ASP A 395 3.93 1.57 -4.82
C ASP A 395 5.45 1.77 -5.03
N GLY A 396 5.86 3.02 -5.17
CA GLY A 396 7.22 3.37 -5.61
C GLY A 396 7.55 2.81 -6.99
N ALA A 397 8.61 2.01 -7.07
CA ALA A 397 9.05 1.37 -8.32
C ALA A 397 8.30 0.06 -8.64
N LYS A 398 7.40 -0.39 -7.78
CA LYS A 398 6.68 -1.66 -7.91
C LYS A 398 5.17 -1.46 -8.11
N ASN A 399 4.50 -2.50 -8.60
CA ASN A 399 3.06 -2.59 -8.62
C ASN A 399 2.59 -3.39 -7.39
N ARG A 400 1.45 -3.03 -6.83
CA ARG A 400 0.84 -3.66 -5.66
C ARG A 400 -0.66 -3.88 -5.92
N LEU A 401 -1.20 -5.04 -5.54
CA LEU A 401 -2.64 -5.25 -5.53
C LEU A 401 -3.28 -4.39 -4.44
N ARG A 402 -4.40 -3.75 -4.78
CA ARG A 402 -5.25 -3.04 -3.81
C ARG A 402 -6.12 -4.03 -3.06
N GLU A 403 -6.73 -3.62 -1.99
CA GLU A 403 -7.67 -4.46 -1.23
C GLU A 403 -8.86 -4.93 -2.10
N GLN A 404 -9.38 -4.06 -2.95
CA GLN A 404 -10.42 -4.39 -3.92
C GLN A 404 -9.98 -5.46 -4.93
N ASP A 405 -8.74 -5.42 -5.40
CA ASP A 405 -8.21 -6.38 -6.38
C ASP A 405 -8.11 -7.77 -5.74
N ILE A 406 -7.58 -7.85 -4.51
CA ILE A 406 -7.51 -9.09 -3.74
C ILE A 406 -8.92 -9.65 -3.52
N ARG A 407 -9.85 -8.83 -3.05
CA ARG A 407 -11.23 -9.25 -2.78
C ARG A 407 -11.92 -9.74 -4.05
N ARG A 408 -11.79 -9.03 -5.17
CA ARG A 408 -12.38 -9.42 -6.46
C ARG A 408 -11.83 -10.76 -6.96
N ILE A 409 -10.51 -10.96 -6.89
CA ILE A 409 -9.89 -12.25 -7.26
C ILE A 409 -10.48 -13.38 -6.41
N VAL A 410 -10.54 -13.20 -5.09
CA VAL A 410 -11.04 -14.22 -4.17
C VAL A 410 -12.52 -14.53 -4.39
N ASP A 411 -13.36 -13.52 -4.50
CA ASP A 411 -14.81 -13.69 -4.70
C ASP A 411 -15.12 -14.41 -6.02
N VAL A 412 -14.44 -14.02 -7.11
CA VAL A 412 -14.62 -14.63 -8.42
C VAL A 412 -14.07 -16.06 -8.44
N TRP A 413 -12.92 -16.30 -7.76
CA TRP A 413 -12.36 -17.63 -7.60
C TRP A 413 -13.28 -18.57 -6.83
N GLN A 414 -13.82 -18.14 -5.70
CA GLN A 414 -14.73 -18.96 -4.87
C GLN A 414 -16.05 -19.23 -5.59
N ALA A 415 -16.57 -18.27 -6.31
CA ALA A 415 -17.81 -18.43 -7.08
C ALA A 415 -17.62 -19.26 -8.36
N GLN A 416 -16.39 -19.46 -8.85
CA GLN A 416 -16.07 -20.12 -10.14
C GLN A 416 -16.92 -19.58 -11.29
N ARG A 417 -17.17 -18.26 -11.31
CA ARG A 417 -18.09 -17.61 -12.24
C ARG A 417 -17.30 -16.91 -13.34
N ASP A 418 -17.73 -17.09 -14.59
CA ASP A 418 -17.20 -16.34 -15.72
C ASP A 418 -17.52 -14.85 -15.57
N VAL A 419 -16.49 -14.02 -15.78
CA VAL A 419 -16.60 -12.56 -15.77
C VAL A 419 -15.91 -12.04 -17.03
N PRO A 420 -16.61 -11.29 -17.91
CA PRO A 420 -16.04 -10.77 -19.15
C PRO A 420 -14.70 -10.05 -18.88
N HIS A 421 -13.72 -10.27 -19.73
CA HIS A 421 -12.36 -9.69 -19.68
C HIS A 421 -11.56 -9.94 -18.38
N PHE A 422 -12.10 -10.74 -17.44
CA PHE A 422 -11.47 -10.98 -16.14
C PHE A 422 -11.32 -12.45 -15.77
N ALA A 423 -12.36 -13.28 -15.92
CA ALA A 423 -12.32 -14.68 -15.51
C ALA A 423 -13.13 -15.59 -16.42
N ARG A 424 -12.63 -16.81 -16.64
CA ARG A 424 -13.31 -17.80 -17.48
C ARG A 424 -12.98 -19.24 -17.05
N PHE A 425 -14.01 -20.11 -17.03
CA PHE A 425 -13.83 -21.55 -16.96
C PHE A 425 -13.50 -22.08 -18.35
N VAL A 426 -12.33 -22.70 -18.54
CA VAL A 426 -11.85 -23.20 -19.83
C VAL A 426 -11.90 -24.72 -19.82
N PRO A 427 -12.75 -25.35 -20.66
CA PRO A 427 -12.84 -26.80 -20.76
C PRO A 427 -11.53 -27.44 -21.24
N ILE A 428 -11.24 -28.69 -20.77
CA ILE A 428 -10.02 -29.42 -21.16
C ILE A 428 -9.96 -29.63 -22.67
N GLU A 429 -11.09 -29.85 -23.33
CA GLU A 429 -11.19 -30.02 -24.79
C GLU A 429 -10.73 -28.77 -25.57
N GLU A 430 -11.03 -27.58 -25.03
CA GLU A 430 -10.56 -26.32 -25.62
C GLU A 430 -9.06 -26.15 -25.40
N ILE A 431 -8.56 -26.48 -24.21
CA ILE A 431 -7.12 -26.45 -23.90
C ILE A 431 -6.38 -27.45 -24.80
N ALA A 432 -6.92 -28.63 -25.03
CA ALA A 432 -6.34 -29.63 -25.90
C ALA A 432 -6.25 -29.15 -27.35
N ARG A 433 -7.26 -28.45 -27.88
CA ARG A 433 -7.21 -27.81 -29.23
C ARG A 433 -6.14 -26.75 -29.35
N ASN A 434 -5.71 -26.18 -28.24
CA ASN A 434 -4.60 -25.22 -28.18
C ASN A 434 -3.27 -25.86 -27.73
N ASP A 435 -3.08 -27.16 -27.95
CA ASP A 435 -1.85 -27.92 -27.63
C ASP A 435 -1.42 -27.78 -26.17
N TYR A 436 -2.38 -27.73 -25.25
CA TYR A 436 -2.17 -27.51 -23.81
C TYR A 436 -1.40 -26.23 -23.49
N ASN A 437 -1.51 -25.24 -24.36
CA ASN A 437 -1.05 -23.89 -24.06
C ASN A 437 -2.04 -23.22 -23.11
N LEU A 438 -1.56 -22.76 -21.95
CA LEU A 438 -2.36 -22.18 -20.89
C LEU A 438 -2.23 -20.65 -20.83
N ASN A 439 -1.71 -20.02 -21.87
CA ASN A 439 -1.55 -18.56 -21.90
C ASN A 439 -2.91 -17.88 -21.82
N ILE A 440 -3.13 -17.14 -20.74
CA ILE A 440 -4.43 -16.56 -20.37
C ILE A 440 -5.07 -15.71 -21.48
N PRO A 441 -4.32 -14.84 -22.22
CA PRO A 441 -4.90 -14.04 -23.32
C PRO A 441 -5.49 -14.85 -24.48
N ARG A 442 -5.23 -16.17 -24.56
CA ARG A 442 -5.88 -17.04 -25.54
C ARG A 442 -7.33 -17.38 -25.19
N TYR A 443 -7.69 -17.24 -23.92
CA TYR A 443 -8.97 -17.67 -23.37
C TYR A 443 -9.79 -16.53 -22.81
N ILE A 444 -9.13 -15.46 -22.36
CA ILE A 444 -9.73 -14.25 -21.84
C ILE A 444 -9.26 -13.09 -22.70
N GLU A 445 -10.19 -12.54 -23.45
CA GLU A 445 -9.93 -11.36 -24.30
C GLU A 445 -9.64 -10.16 -23.40
N ALA A 446 -8.63 -9.38 -23.78
CA ALA A 446 -8.43 -8.08 -23.13
C ALA A 446 -9.62 -7.16 -23.44
N GLU A 447 -9.90 -6.21 -22.56
CA GLU A 447 -10.76 -5.09 -22.94
C GLU A 447 -10.19 -4.45 -24.21
N ASP A 448 -11.02 -4.31 -25.23
CA ASP A 448 -10.62 -3.70 -26.50
C ASP A 448 -10.33 -2.22 -26.24
N THR A 449 -9.06 -1.91 -26.04
CA THR A 449 -8.58 -0.53 -25.87
C THR A 449 -8.22 0.12 -27.20
N GLU A 450 -8.34 -0.62 -28.32
CA GLU A 450 -8.12 -0.05 -29.63
C GLU A 450 -9.28 0.92 -29.97
N ILE A 451 -8.91 2.17 -30.08
CA ILE A 451 -9.83 3.21 -30.54
C ILE A 451 -9.91 3.08 -32.07
N LEU A 452 -10.96 2.45 -32.54
CA LEU A 452 -11.24 2.40 -33.98
C LEU A 452 -11.53 3.84 -34.46
N GLN A 453 -10.81 4.27 -35.50
CA GLN A 453 -11.02 5.58 -36.12
C GLN A 453 -12.05 5.46 -37.23
N ASP A 454 -13.10 6.26 -37.17
CA ASP A 454 -14.10 6.36 -38.25
C ASP A 454 -13.64 7.39 -39.28
N ILE A 455 -13.20 6.90 -40.45
CA ILE A 455 -12.68 7.75 -41.53
C ILE A 455 -13.75 8.70 -42.05
N ASP A 456 -15.01 8.24 -42.16
CA ASP A 456 -16.10 9.04 -42.62
C ASP A 456 -16.46 10.18 -41.63
N ALA A 457 -16.29 9.96 -40.33
CA ALA A 457 -16.40 11.02 -39.34
C ALA A 457 -15.27 12.06 -39.48
N HIS A 458 -14.03 11.64 -39.76
CA HIS A 458 -12.92 12.56 -40.03
C HIS A 458 -13.08 13.38 -41.32
N LEU A 459 -13.75 12.83 -42.34
CA LEU A 459 -13.97 13.52 -43.59
C LEU A 459 -15.18 14.51 -43.51
N ASN A 460 -16.24 14.06 -42.86
CA ASN A 460 -17.55 14.75 -42.95
C ASN A 460 -18.09 15.23 -41.61
N GLY A 461 -17.36 14.99 -40.50
CA GLY A 461 -17.76 15.39 -39.15
C GLY A 461 -18.80 14.49 -38.51
N GLY A 462 -19.11 14.74 -37.24
CA GLY A 462 -20.11 14.02 -36.44
C GLY A 462 -19.47 12.85 -35.65
N LEU A 463 -20.09 12.50 -34.51
CA LEU A 463 -19.66 11.45 -33.59
C LEU A 463 -20.30 10.13 -34.01
N PRO A 464 -19.53 9.08 -34.33
CA PRO A 464 -20.09 7.79 -34.75
C PRO A 464 -20.95 7.15 -33.65
N ALA A 465 -22.05 6.52 -34.05
CA ALA A 465 -22.99 5.89 -33.11
C ALA A 465 -22.29 4.78 -32.30
N HIS A 466 -21.37 4.01 -32.91
CA HIS A 466 -20.66 2.92 -32.20
C HIS A 466 -19.75 3.46 -31.09
N ASP A 467 -19.09 4.62 -31.27
CA ASP A 467 -18.26 5.25 -30.25
C ASP A 467 -19.11 5.75 -29.07
N VAL A 468 -20.29 6.32 -29.36
CA VAL A 468 -21.25 6.72 -28.31
C VAL A 468 -21.78 5.49 -27.56
N GLU A 469 -22.00 4.36 -28.25
CA GLU A 469 -22.46 3.11 -27.63
C GLU A 469 -21.37 2.43 -26.78
N GLN A 470 -20.07 2.69 -26.98
CA GLN A 470 -19.03 2.21 -26.07
C GLN A 470 -19.21 2.72 -24.61
N LEU A 471 -20.01 3.76 -24.43
CA LEU A 471 -20.39 4.28 -23.10
C LEU A 471 -21.70 3.66 -22.58
N GLU A 472 -22.16 2.52 -23.14
CA GLU A 472 -23.47 1.93 -22.80
C GLU A 472 -23.64 1.57 -21.32
N THR A 473 -22.56 1.31 -20.60
CA THR A 473 -22.58 1.06 -19.16
C THR A 473 -23.22 2.22 -18.40
N TYR A 474 -22.97 3.46 -18.83
CA TYR A 474 -23.62 4.66 -18.28
C TYR A 474 -25.06 4.78 -18.73
N TRP A 475 -25.34 4.49 -20.02
CA TRP A 475 -26.69 4.61 -20.59
C TRP A 475 -27.66 3.58 -20.05
N LYS A 476 -27.18 2.38 -19.65
CA LYS A 476 -28.00 1.33 -19.02
C LYS A 476 -28.49 1.74 -17.63
N ILE A 477 -27.70 2.53 -16.91
CA ILE A 477 -28.02 3.00 -15.56
C ILE A 477 -28.73 4.36 -15.59
N CYS A 478 -28.29 5.28 -16.46
CA CYS A 478 -28.82 6.61 -16.64
C CYS A 478 -29.30 6.82 -18.09
N PRO A 479 -30.47 6.28 -18.51
CA PRO A 479 -30.89 6.32 -19.90
C PRO A 479 -31.08 7.73 -20.47
N SER A 480 -31.55 8.68 -19.65
CA SER A 480 -31.77 10.06 -20.13
C SER A 480 -30.46 10.82 -20.35
N LEU A 481 -29.37 10.37 -19.74
CA LEU A 481 -28.07 11.05 -19.83
C LEU A 481 -27.52 11.04 -21.25
N LYS A 482 -27.76 9.95 -22.01
CA LYS A 482 -27.38 9.89 -23.43
C LYS A 482 -28.03 11.00 -24.25
N SER A 483 -29.31 11.26 -24.05
CA SER A 483 -30.05 12.31 -24.79
C SER A 483 -29.67 13.72 -24.33
N ASP A 484 -29.23 13.90 -23.09
CA ASP A 484 -28.79 15.20 -22.58
C ASP A 484 -27.40 15.57 -23.09
N LEU A 485 -26.56 14.57 -23.41
CA LEU A 485 -25.19 14.77 -23.92
C LEU A 485 -25.07 14.70 -25.43
N PHE A 486 -25.94 13.92 -26.10
CA PHE A 486 -25.85 13.67 -27.54
C PHE A 486 -27.21 13.82 -28.23
N VAL A 487 -27.21 14.52 -29.37
CA VAL A 487 -28.36 14.62 -30.26
C VAL A 487 -28.02 13.98 -31.61
N PRO A 488 -29.01 13.41 -32.35
CA PRO A 488 -28.75 12.91 -33.70
C PRO A 488 -28.18 14.02 -34.59
N HIS A 489 -27.17 13.68 -35.39
CA HIS A 489 -26.57 14.65 -36.32
C HIS A 489 -27.62 15.11 -37.36
N ALA A 490 -27.68 16.43 -37.63
CA ALA A 490 -28.75 17.06 -38.43
C ALA A 490 -28.88 16.49 -39.87
N THR A 491 -27.78 16.06 -40.47
CA THR A 491 -27.72 15.65 -41.89
C THR A 491 -27.21 14.22 -42.12
N ARG A 492 -26.72 13.54 -41.06
CA ARG A 492 -26.07 12.23 -41.20
C ARG A 492 -26.73 11.19 -40.31
N SER A 493 -27.27 10.13 -40.89
CA SER A 493 -27.81 8.99 -40.15
C SER A 493 -26.68 8.16 -39.58
N GLY A 494 -26.78 7.70 -38.32
CA GLY A 494 -25.74 6.91 -37.63
C GLY A 494 -24.65 7.75 -36.95
N TYR A 495 -24.82 9.09 -36.96
CA TYR A 495 -23.91 10.02 -36.29
C TYR A 495 -24.67 10.91 -35.29
N PHE A 496 -23.92 11.37 -34.27
CA PHE A 496 -24.41 12.28 -33.24
C PHE A 496 -23.62 13.60 -33.27
N ALA A 497 -24.16 14.59 -32.60
CA ALA A 497 -23.48 15.82 -32.21
C ALA A 497 -23.61 16.00 -30.70
N LEU A 498 -22.75 16.79 -30.07
CA LEU A 498 -22.94 17.18 -28.68
C LEU A 498 -24.21 18.03 -28.54
N ALA A 499 -25.01 17.75 -27.51
CA ALA A 499 -26.18 18.52 -27.14
C ALA A 499 -25.85 19.77 -26.31
N CYS A 500 -24.66 19.83 -25.73
CA CYS A 500 -24.16 20.93 -24.90
C CYS A 500 -22.72 21.31 -25.28
N ALA A 501 -22.26 22.47 -24.81
CA ALA A 501 -20.88 22.89 -24.99
C ALA A 501 -19.93 21.98 -24.21
N GLN A 502 -18.67 21.83 -24.67
CA GLN A 502 -17.70 20.93 -24.03
C GLN A 502 -17.42 21.27 -22.57
N ASP A 503 -17.35 22.54 -22.21
CA ASP A 503 -17.19 23.04 -20.85
C ASP A 503 -18.41 22.78 -19.95
N ALA A 504 -19.60 22.64 -20.53
CA ALA A 504 -20.85 22.37 -19.82
C ALA A 504 -21.13 20.86 -19.60
N ILE A 505 -20.36 19.94 -20.18
CA ILE A 505 -20.59 18.48 -20.06
C ILE A 505 -20.69 18.04 -18.60
N ARG A 506 -19.75 18.47 -17.75
CA ARG A 506 -19.74 18.12 -16.33
C ARG A 506 -21.00 18.60 -15.60
N GLU A 507 -21.43 19.82 -15.88
CA GLU A 507 -22.64 20.38 -15.30
C GLU A 507 -23.87 19.63 -15.78
N THR A 508 -23.93 19.28 -17.07
CA THR A 508 -25.03 18.51 -17.68
C THR A 508 -25.14 17.12 -17.01
N VAL A 509 -24.02 16.41 -16.77
CA VAL A 509 -24.00 15.12 -16.04
C VAL A 509 -24.55 15.30 -14.63
N ASN A 510 -24.06 16.29 -13.88
CA ASN A 510 -24.49 16.54 -12.50
C ASN A 510 -25.97 17.03 -12.41
N ALA A 511 -26.48 17.68 -13.45
CA ALA A 511 -27.85 18.14 -13.51
C ALA A 511 -28.86 17.06 -13.95
N ASN A 512 -28.38 15.99 -14.61
CA ASN A 512 -29.22 14.92 -15.12
C ASN A 512 -30.04 14.24 -14.03
N LYS A 513 -31.33 14.00 -14.30
CA LYS A 513 -32.27 13.44 -13.30
C LYS A 513 -31.96 12.01 -12.90
N ASP A 514 -31.53 11.15 -13.85
CA ASP A 514 -31.24 9.76 -13.59
C ASP A 514 -29.93 9.66 -12.78
N PHE A 515 -28.93 10.49 -13.12
CA PHE A 515 -27.68 10.58 -12.37
C PHE A 515 -27.91 11.04 -10.93
N ARG A 516 -28.70 12.08 -10.70
CA ARG A 516 -29.07 12.54 -9.35
C ARG A 516 -29.81 11.48 -8.55
N HIS A 517 -30.68 10.73 -9.20
CA HIS A 517 -31.39 9.63 -8.56
C HIS A 517 -30.40 8.52 -8.15
N GLN A 518 -29.48 8.15 -9.03
CA GLN A 518 -28.44 7.16 -8.71
C GLN A 518 -27.52 7.64 -7.56
N ALA A 519 -27.12 8.90 -7.56
CA ALA A 519 -26.33 9.48 -6.47
C ALA A 519 -27.08 9.47 -5.13
N ALA A 520 -28.39 9.73 -5.15
CA ALA A 520 -29.22 9.64 -3.95
C ALA A 520 -29.32 8.20 -3.42
N LEU A 521 -29.59 7.23 -4.30
CA LEU A 521 -29.62 5.80 -3.94
C LEU A 521 -28.28 5.33 -3.36
N PHE A 522 -27.18 5.75 -3.95
CA PHE A 522 -25.84 5.44 -3.46
C PHE A 522 -25.62 5.96 -2.03
N THR A 523 -26.01 7.20 -1.76
CA THR A 523 -25.95 7.80 -0.41
C THR A 523 -26.90 7.08 0.55
N GLU A 524 -28.12 6.73 0.15
CA GLU A 524 -29.08 6.00 0.96
C GLU A 524 -28.55 4.62 1.35
N SER A 525 -27.91 3.89 0.42
CA SER A 525 -27.27 2.59 0.69
C SER A 525 -26.18 2.71 1.74
N PHE A 526 -25.35 3.75 1.68
CA PHE A 526 -24.33 4.01 2.70
C PHE A 526 -24.96 4.36 4.07
N VAL A 527 -25.97 5.20 4.09
CA VAL A 527 -26.70 5.53 5.34
C VAL A 527 -27.35 4.28 5.96
N ALA A 528 -27.91 3.40 5.13
CA ALA A 528 -28.46 2.12 5.59
C ALA A 528 -27.38 1.26 6.25
N TRP A 529 -26.20 1.15 5.63
CA TRP A 529 -25.05 0.45 6.20
C TRP A 529 -24.61 1.08 7.54
N CYS A 530 -24.50 2.39 7.62
CA CYS A 530 -24.18 3.10 8.87
C CYS A 530 -25.20 2.76 9.99
N ASN A 531 -26.49 2.77 9.65
CA ASN A 531 -27.55 2.44 10.60
C ASN A 531 -27.49 0.98 11.06
N GLN A 532 -27.17 0.06 10.17
CA GLN A 532 -27.01 -1.38 10.48
C GLN A 532 -25.87 -1.61 11.50
N HIS A 533 -24.75 -0.91 11.36
CA HIS A 533 -23.57 -1.14 12.17
C HIS A 533 -23.42 -0.18 13.37
N ARG A 534 -24.21 0.87 13.43
CA ARG A 534 -24.13 1.89 14.50
C ARG A 534 -24.13 1.29 15.89
N SER A 535 -25.14 0.48 16.25
CA SER A 535 -25.24 -0.13 17.58
C SER A 535 -24.01 -0.98 17.89
N ARG A 536 -23.54 -1.77 16.94
CA ARG A 536 -22.35 -2.62 17.08
C ARG A 536 -21.09 -1.82 17.38
N LEU A 537 -20.94 -0.65 16.72
CA LEU A 537 -19.79 0.24 16.93
C LEU A 537 -19.87 0.93 18.30
N TYR A 538 -21.06 1.33 18.74
CA TYR A 538 -21.25 1.92 20.09
C TYR A 538 -21.00 0.91 21.22
N GLU A 539 -21.13 -0.40 20.96
CA GLU A 539 -20.89 -1.48 21.91
C GLU A 539 -19.41 -1.93 21.99
N LEU A 540 -18.52 -1.33 21.20
CA LEU A 540 -17.09 -1.65 21.29
C LEU A 540 -16.55 -1.33 22.69
N LYS A 541 -15.76 -2.26 23.23
CA LYS A 541 -15.18 -2.19 24.57
C LYS A 541 -13.80 -2.82 24.62
N PRO A 542 -13.01 -2.63 25.67
CA PRO A 542 -11.73 -3.32 25.81
C PRO A 542 -11.83 -4.82 25.59
N GLY A 543 -10.85 -5.36 24.87
CA GLY A 543 -10.79 -6.78 24.51
C GLY A 543 -11.59 -7.19 23.27
N HIS A 544 -12.22 -6.25 22.52
CA HIS A 544 -12.80 -6.60 21.22
C HIS A 544 -11.72 -6.96 20.20
N ALA A 545 -12.10 -7.66 19.13
CA ALA A 545 -11.21 -8.13 18.07
C ALA A 545 -11.32 -7.24 16.81
N PRO A 546 -10.39 -6.31 16.57
CA PRO A 546 -10.43 -5.38 15.44
C PRO A 546 -10.42 -6.06 14.06
N LYS A 547 -9.67 -7.16 13.88
CA LYS A 547 -9.64 -7.88 12.60
C LYS A 547 -10.99 -8.47 12.23
N ARG A 548 -11.71 -9.04 13.21
CA ARG A 548 -13.07 -9.56 12.99
C ARG A 548 -14.07 -8.44 12.69
N LEU A 549 -13.91 -7.30 13.35
CA LEU A 549 -14.77 -6.14 13.13
C LEU A 549 -14.66 -5.66 11.67
N ILE A 550 -13.45 -5.45 11.15
CA ILE A 550 -13.29 -4.98 9.77
C ILE A 550 -13.77 -6.01 8.75
N GLU A 551 -13.61 -7.29 9.00
CA GLU A 551 -14.13 -8.36 8.14
C GLU A 551 -15.66 -8.30 8.06
N GLU A 552 -16.35 -8.11 9.19
CA GLU A 552 -17.80 -7.92 9.27
C GLU A 552 -18.24 -6.66 8.52
N LEU A 553 -17.64 -5.51 8.82
CA LEU A 553 -17.97 -4.21 8.22
C LEU A 553 -17.74 -4.20 6.72
N SER A 554 -16.59 -4.68 6.27
CA SER A 554 -16.21 -4.64 4.85
C SER A 554 -17.02 -5.62 4.00
N SER A 555 -17.32 -6.80 4.53
CA SER A 555 -18.14 -7.78 3.82
C SER A 555 -19.59 -7.30 3.67
N SER A 556 -20.19 -6.74 4.72
CA SER A 556 -21.56 -6.22 4.66
C SER A 556 -21.67 -5.00 3.73
N LEU A 557 -20.65 -4.11 3.73
CA LEU A 557 -20.61 -2.97 2.82
C LEU A 557 -20.59 -3.43 1.36
N LEU A 558 -19.70 -4.38 1.05
CA LEU A 558 -19.58 -4.94 -0.29
C LEU A 558 -20.89 -5.62 -0.74
N GLU A 559 -21.57 -6.36 0.15
CA GLU A 559 -22.84 -7.03 -0.18
C GLU A 559 -23.96 -6.03 -0.51
N ILE A 560 -24.08 -4.95 0.26
CA ILE A 560 -25.09 -3.91 0.01
C ILE A 560 -24.88 -3.32 -1.38
N PHE A 561 -23.65 -2.91 -1.69
CA PHE A 561 -23.35 -2.26 -2.98
C PHE A 561 -23.29 -3.22 -4.18
N LYS A 562 -23.12 -4.53 -3.97
CA LYS A 562 -23.26 -5.53 -5.04
C LYS A 562 -24.73 -5.74 -5.49
N GLN A 563 -25.69 -5.45 -4.62
CA GLN A 563 -27.11 -5.61 -4.94
C GLN A 563 -27.66 -4.46 -5.78
N ASP A 564 -27.04 -3.28 -5.69
CA ASP A 564 -27.47 -2.10 -6.42
C ASP A 564 -26.81 -2.03 -7.82
N ARG A 565 -27.58 -1.60 -8.82
CA ARG A 565 -27.04 -1.21 -10.12
C ARG A 565 -26.44 0.20 -10.00
N SER A 566 -25.32 0.30 -9.35
CA SER A 566 -24.63 1.56 -9.11
C SER A 566 -23.67 1.90 -10.24
N LEU A 567 -23.46 3.19 -10.47
CA LEU A 567 -22.41 3.72 -11.34
C LEU A 567 -21.00 3.49 -10.76
N VAL A 568 -20.89 3.39 -9.43
CA VAL A 568 -19.64 3.08 -8.72
C VAL A 568 -19.55 1.58 -8.53
N ASP A 569 -18.40 0.98 -8.86
CA ASP A 569 -18.16 -0.44 -8.62
C ASP A 569 -18.14 -0.74 -7.11
N ALA A 570 -18.83 -1.79 -6.68
CA ALA A 570 -18.88 -2.19 -5.27
C ALA A 570 -17.49 -2.47 -4.67
N TYR A 571 -16.53 -2.89 -5.49
CA TYR A 571 -15.15 -3.08 -5.05
C TYR A 571 -14.41 -1.75 -4.83
N ASP A 572 -14.75 -0.67 -5.56
CA ASP A 572 -14.21 0.67 -5.28
C ASP A 572 -14.72 1.19 -3.93
N VAL A 573 -16.01 0.96 -3.63
CA VAL A 573 -16.60 1.27 -2.31
C VAL A 573 -15.91 0.47 -1.19
N TYR A 574 -15.67 -0.81 -1.42
CA TYR A 574 -14.91 -1.66 -0.48
C TYR A 574 -13.50 -1.10 -0.23
N ASP A 575 -12.80 -0.67 -1.27
CA ASP A 575 -11.46 -0.10 -1.16
C ASP A 575 -11.43 1.21 -0.36
N CYS A 576 -12.46 2.05 -0.48
CA CYS A 576 -12.61 3.26 0.34
C CYS A 576 -12.61 2.93 1.84
N LEU A 577 -13.38 1.92 2.25
CA LEU A 577 -13.39 1.48 3.65
C LEU A 577 -12.06 0.88 4.07
N MET A 578 -11.46 0.00 3.25
CA MET A 578 -10.21 -0.68 3.59
C MET A 578 -9.02 0.29 3.69
N ASN A 579 -8.96 1.29 2.80
CA ASN A 579 -7.94 2.33 2.88
C ASN A 579 -8.14 3.20 4.13
N TYR A 580 -9.38 3.62 4.43
CA TYR A 580 -9.68 4.38 5.64
C TYR A 580 -9.37 3.57 6.91
N TRP A 581 -9.67 2.28 6.89
CA TRP A 581 -9.31 1.36 7.96
C TRP A 581 -7.80 1.37 8.19
N SER A 582 -7.00 1.12 7.16
CA SER A 582 -5.55 1.02 7.29
C SER A 582 -4.88 2.34 7.68
N GLU A 583 -5.44 3.49 7.30
CA GLU A 583 -4.89 4.81 7.58
C GLU A 583 -5.27 5.35 8.97
N THR A 584 -6.44 4.98 9.49
CA THR A 584 -6.99 5.65 10.67
C THR A 584 -7.76 4.70 11.60
N MET A 585 -8.80 4.04 11.10
CA MET A 585 -9.77 3.34 11.93
C MET A 585 -9.16 2.11 12.63
N GLN A 586 -8.16 1.49 12.04
CA GLN A 586 -7.44 0.36 12.63
C GLN A 586 -6.78 0.75 13.95
N ASP A 587 -6.00 1.83 13.95
CA ASP A 587 -5.33 2.31 15.17
C ASP A 587 -6.34 2.73 16.24
N ASP A 588 -7.44 3.39 15.85
CA ASP A 588 -8.53 3.74 16.76
C ASP A 588 -9.13 2.49 17.44
N CYS A 589 -9.43 1.45 16.63
CA CYS A 589 -10.00 0.21 17.15
C CYS A 589 -9.04 -0.53 18.09
N TYR A 590 -7.75 -0.53 17.82
CA TYR A 590 -6.75 -1.11 18.72
C TYR A 590 -6.59 -0.29 20.01
N LEU A 591 -6.67 1.04 19.95
CA LEU A 591 -6.70 1.90 21.15
C LEU A 591 -7.93 1.60 22.01
N ILE A 592 -9.11 1.47 21.39
CA ILE A 592 -10.33 1.11 22.10
C ILE A 592 -10.24 -0.31 22.70
N ALA A 593 -9.64 -1.26 21.98
CA ALA A 593 -9.46 -2.62 22.47
C ALA A 593 -8.52 -2.71 23.69
N SER A 594 -7.50 -1.84 23.74
CA SER A 594 -6.55 -1.76 24.85
C SER A 594 -7.09 -0.92 26.00
N ASP A 595 -7.43 0.34 25.74
CA ASP A 595 -7.63 1.38 26.76
C ASP A 595 -9.10 1.81 26.94
N GLY A 596 -9.99 1.38 26.05
CA GLY A 596 -11.38 1.81 25.99
C GLY A 596 -11.55 3.19 25.33
N TRP A 597 -12.74 3.77 25.49
CA TRP A 597 -13.12 5.04 24.90
C TRP A 597 -12.55 6.22 25.71
N LYS A 598 -11.25 6.49 25.54
CA LYS A 598 -10.56 7.58 26.21
C LYS A 598 -10.07 8.63 25.23
N ALA A 599 -10.30 9.90 25.55
CA ALA A 599 -9.84 11.03 24.77
C ALA A 599 -8.96 11.93 25.65
N GLU A 600 -7.66 11.69 25.64
CA GLU A 600 -6.68 12.44 26.44
C GLU A 600 -5.80 13.29 25.54
N LEU A 601 -5.64 14.58 25.88
CA LEU A 601 -4.74 15.48 25.18
C LEU A 601 -3.31 15.34 25.70
N TYR A 602 -2.37 15.26 24.77
CA TYR A 602 -0.94 15.32 25.09
C TYR A 602 -0.18 16.22 24.11
N THR A 603 1.00 16.66 24.51
CA THR A 603 1.91 17.43 23.66
C THR A 603 2.94 16.48 23.07
N PRO A 604 2.99 16.29 21.74
CA PRO A 604 4.00 15.44 21.12
C PRO A 604 5.40 15.93 21.47
N GLN A 605 6.26 15.03 21.93
CA GLN A 605 7.65 15.38 22.19
C GLN A 605 8.42 15.40 20.86
N PRO A 606 9.21 16.45 20.54
CA PRO A 606 10.04 16.45 19.36
C PRO A 606 11.09 15.36 19.47
N MET A 607 11.07 14.42 18.52
CA MET A 607 11.97 13.28 18.46
C MET A 607 13.42 13.63 18.05
N THR A 608 13.87 14.88 18.16
CA THR A 608 15.22 15.29 17.78
C THR A 608 16.15 15.36 19.00
N LYS A 609 17.18 14.50 19.01
CA LYS A 609 18.33 14.68 19.90
C LYS A 609 19.03 15.98 19.51
N SER A 610 19.13 16.95 20.43
CA SER A 610 20.11 18.02 20.25
C SER A 610 21.51 17.44 20.47
N LYS A 611 22.50 17.89 19.69
CA LYS A 611 23.92 17.52 19.81
C LYS A 611 24.53 17.76 21.21
N ASP A 612 23.84 18.43 22.08
CA ASP A 612 24.16 18.59 23.50
C ASP A 612 23.15 17.81 24.33
N ASN A 613 23.61 16.86 25.13
CA ASN A 613 22.89 16.01 26.07
C ASN A 613 22.13 16.76 27.19
N LYS A 614 21.56 17.93 26.89
CA LYS A 614 20.67 18.67 27.79
C LYS A 614 19.22 18.34 27.43
N VAL A 615 18.56 17.60 28.31
CA VAL A 615 17.11 17.40 28.29
C VAL A 615 16.47 18.79 28.18
N LYS A 616 15.99 19.14 26.97
CA LYS A 616 15.16 20.35 26.82
C LYS A 616 13.85 20.06 27.58
N LYS A 617 13.55 20.90 28.59
CA LYS A 617 12.25 20.87 29.25
C LYS A 617 11.16 20.88 28.17
N ALA A 618 10.18 19.99 28.29
CA ALA A 618 9.02 19.93 27.39
C ALA A 618 8.48 21.35 27.20
N LYS A 619 8.30 21.75 25.95
CA LYS A 619 7.75 23.06 25.62
C LYS A 619 6.28 23.05 26.05
N LYS A 620 5.89 23.99 26.92
CA LYS A 620 4.49 24.09 27.34
C LYS A 620 3.65 24.43 26.09
N ALA A 621 2.56 23.71 25.87
CA ALA A 621 1.62 23.97 24.79
C ALA A 621 1.14 25.44 24.85
N ALA A 622 1.13 26.14 23.73
CA ALA A 622 0.75 27.53 23.60
C ALA A 622 -0.40 27.74 22.63
N THR A 623 -0.63 26.80 21.73
CA THR A 623 -1.66 26.85 20.69
C THR A 623 -2.38 25.51 20.58
N PRO A 624 -3.58 25.44 19.97
CA PRO A 624 -4.29 24.19 19.73
C PRO A 624 -3.49 23.18 18.91
N GLU A 625 -2.60 23.63 18.02
CA GLU A 625 -1.73 22.80 17.17
C GLU A 625 -0.61 22.11 17.97
N ASP A 626 -0.32 22.57 19.19
CA ASP A 626 0.69 21.97 20.06
C ASP A 626 0.18 20.72 20.80
N VAL A 627 -1.11 20.43 20.73
CA VAL A 627 -1.74 19.29 21.42
C VAL A 627 -2.44 18.36 20.44
N VAL A 628 -2.40 17.07 20.73
CA VAL A 628 -3.05 16.02 19.96
C VAL A 628 -3.82 15.07 20.87
N CYS A 629 -4.84 14.43 20.30
CA CYS A 629 -5.51 13.29 20.90
C CYS A 629 -5.64 12.20 19.82
N ASP A 630 -5.23 10.99 20.15
CA ASP A 630 -5.18 9.90 19.18
C ASP A 630 -6.56 9.45 18.74
N LEU A 631 -7.46 9.20 19.68
CA LEU A 631 -8.79 8.70 19.35
C LEU A 631 -9.70 9.80 18.80
N LEU A 632 -9.71 10.99 19.42
CA LEU A 632 -10.58 12.11 19.05
C LEU A 632 -9.75 13.33 18.62
N PRO A 633 -9.50 13.54 17.33
CA PRO A 633 -8.71 14.65 16.82
C PRO A 633 -9.25 16.02 17.20
N VAL A 634 -8.33 16.92 17.60
CA VAL A 634 -8.66 18.30 18.04
C VAL A 634 -9.51 19.07 17.02
N PRO A 635 -9.29 19.00 15.69
CA PRO A 635 -10.14 19.71 14.72
C PRO A 635 -11.62 19.34 14.80
N ILE A 636 -11.96 18.08 15.07
CA ILE A 636 -13.37 17.63 15.17
C ILE A 636 -14.05 18.30 16.38
N VAL A 637 -13.33 18.42 17.50
CA VAL A 637 -13.85 19.07 18.69
C VAL A 637 -13.99 20.58 18.50
N ILE A 638 -13.06 21.21 17.78
CA ILE A 638 -13.16 22.63 17.41
C ILE A 638 -14.39 22.87 16.53
N ASP A 639 -14.61 22.05 15.54
CA ASP A 639 -15.73 22.21 14.60
C ASP A 639 -17.09 22.01 15.27
N GLU A 640 -17.18 21.09 16.22
CA GLU A 640 -18.44 20.77 16.90
C GLU A 640 -18.76 21.75 18.03
N TYR A 641 -17.75 22.17 18.81
CA TYR A 641 -17.99 22.94 20.05
C TYR A 641 -17.50 24.39 20.03
N PHE A 642 -16.60 24.74 19.12
CA PHE A 642 -15.97 26.05 19.06
C PHE A 642 -15.98 26.68 17.65
N PRO A 643 -17.07 26.55 16.86
CA PRO A 643 -17.10 27.05 15.48
C PRO A 643 -16.94 28.56 15.40
N GLU A 644 -17.50 29.31 16.38
CA GLU A 644 -17.36 30.76 16.44
C GLU A 644 -15.93 31.21 16.69
N MET A 645 -15.22 30.53 17.61
CA MET A 645 -13.81 30.82 17.88
C MET A 645 -12.93 30.50 16.69
N LYS A 646 -13.21 29.39 15.98
CA LYS A 646 -12.54 29.04 14.72
C LYS A 646 -12.75 30.12 13.67
N SER A 647 -13.99 30.59 13.48
CA SER A 647 -14.32 31.65 12.51
C SER A 647 -13.60 32.96 12.85
N CYS A 648 -13.50 33.33 14.12
CA CYS A 648 -12.76 34.53 14.54
C CYS A 648 -11.26 34.43 14.27
N ILE A 649 -10.67 33.23 14.46
CA ILE A 649 -9.25 32.98 14.16
C ILE A 649 -9.02 33.06 12.65
N LEU A 650 -9.86 32.40 11.85
CA LEU A 650 -9.75 32.41 10.39
C LEU A 650 -9.88 33.82 9.82
N ALA A 651 -10.85 34.62 10.30
CA ALA A 651 -11.01 36.00 9.89
C ALA A 651 -9.78 36.85 10.23
N ALA A 652 -9.19 36.63 11.40
CA ALA A 652 -7.98 37.33 11.79
C ALA A 652 -6.75 36.89 10.95
N GLU A 653 -6.66 35.61 10.58
CA GLU A 653 -5.61 35.09 9.71
C GLU A 653 -5.76 35.61 8.28
N GLU A 654 -6.98 35.79 7.77
CA GLU A 654 -7.25 36.44 6.48
C GLU A 654 -6.81 37.89 6.47
N VAL A 655 -7.15 38.66 7.51
CA VAL A 655 -6.69 40.06 7.67
C VAL A 655 -5.16 40.12 7.75
N LEU A 656 -4.53 39.18 8.44
CA LEU A 656 -3.06 39.12 8.51
C LEU A 656 -2.46 38.89 7.12
N ASN A 657 -2.97 37.91 6.37
CA ASN A 657 -2.48 37.60 5.02
C ASN A 657 -2.68 38.78 4.06
N ASP A 658 -3.83 39.45 4.11
CA ASP A 658 -4.12 40.65 3.32
C ASP A 658 -3.11 41.79 3.61
N ASN A 659 -2.82 42.05 4.88
CA ASN A 659 -1.84 43.05 5.26
C ASN A 659 -0.39 42.66 4.91
N GLU A 660 -0.01 41.40 4.99
CA GLU A 660 1.30 40.90 4.56
C GLU A 660 1.45 40.99 3.03
N THR A 661 0.38 40.67 2.27
CA THR A 661 0.35 40.83 0.80
C THR A 661 0.49 42.30 0.41
N LYS A 662 -0.30 43.22 0.97
CA LYS A 662 -0.23 44.66 0.74
C LYS A 662 1.14 45.24 1.09
N LEU A 663 1.73 44.73 2.18
CA LEU A 663 3.10 45.16 2.53
C LEU A 663 4.13 44.68 1.50
N SER A 664 3.99 43.45 0.98
CA SER A 664 4.89 42.95 -0.07
C SER A 664 4.73 43.74 -1.36
N GLU A 665 3.50 43.97 -1.81
CA GLU A 665 3.18 44.77 -2.98
C GLU A 665 3.77 46.21 -2.86
N LEU A 666 3.60 46.84 -1.69
CA LEU A 666 4.16 48.17 -1.43
C LEU A 666 5.70 48.23 -1.53
N LEU A 667 6.37 47.16 -1.04
CA LEU A 667 7.83 47.04 -1.12
C LEU A 667 8.32 46.81 -2.55
N ASP A 668 7.57 46.02 -3.33
CA ASP A 668 7.90 45.69 -4.73
C ASP A 668 7.63 46.91 -5.67
N GLU A 669 6.51 47.62 -5.44
CA GLU A 669 6.14 48.81 -6.26
C GLU A 669 7.07 50.00 -6.03
N HIS A 670 7.64 50.14 -4.84
CA HIS A 670 8.49 51.31 -4.44
C HIS A 670 9.88 50.85 -3.96
N GLU A 671 10.50 49.89 -4.64
CA GLU A 671 11.81 49.32 -4.27
C GLU A 671 12.86 50.40 -4.00
N ASP A 672 12.87 51.49 -4.78
CA ASP A 672 13.79 52.60 -4.64
C ASP A 672 13.70 53.32 -3.28
N TYR A 673 12.49 53.43 -2.70
CA TYR A 673 12.29 54.06 -1.38
C TYR A 673 12.71 53.15 -0.23
N PHE A 674 12.70 51.84 -0.45
CA PHE A 674 13.03 50.82 0.54
C PHE A 674 14.44 50.26 0.38
N ASP A 675 15.28 50.81 -0.53
CA ASP A 675 16.68 50.46 -0.62
C ASP A 675 17.39 50.68 0.72
N THR A 676 18.12 49.65 1.15
CA THR A 676 18.83 49.67 2.43
C THR A 676 19.82 50.81 2.58
N ASP A 677 20.34 51.35 1.47
CA ASP A 677 21.25 52.49 1.47
C ASP A 677 20.57 53.81 1.91
N ASN A 678 19.25 53.89 1.85
CA ASN A 678 18.46 55.02 2.31
C ASN A 678 18.29 55.06 3.83
N PHE A 679 18.67 54.00 4.56
CA PHE A 679 18.41 53.86 5.98
C PHE A 679 19.69 53.81 6.83
N ALA A 680 19.57 54.23 8.10
CA ALA A 680 20.65 54.14 9.07
C ALA A 680 21.08 52.66 9.24
N ASP A 681 22.37 52.42 9.35
CA ASP A 681 22.98 51.08 9.49
C ASP A 681 22.68 50.13 8.32
N LYS A 682 22.23 50.63 7.16
CA LYS A 682 21.83 49.88 5.97
C LYS A 682 20.83 48.78 6.30
N LYS A 683 19.87 49.08 7.18
CA LYS A 683 18.83 48.12 7.62
C LYS A 683 17.45 48.74 7.53
N LEU A 684 16.55 48.02 6.81
CA LEU A 684 15.14 48.35 6.78
C LEU A 684 14.49 47.81 8.08
N ASN A 685 14.11 48.69 8.96
CA ASN A 685 13.33 48.42 10.16
C ASN A 685 12.51 49.64 10.59
N ASP A 686 11.47 49.42 11.38
CA ASP A 686 10.52 50.46 11.76
C ASP A 686 11.19 51.71 12.42
N THR A 687 12.28 51.51 13.17
CA THR A 687 13.01 52.59 13.81
C THR A 687 13.72 53.44 12.79
N ASN A 688 14.35 52.87 11.77
CA ASN A 688 15.07 53.55 10.74
C ASN A 688 14.14 54.26 9.75
N VAL A 689 13.00 53.62 9.42
CA VAL A 689 11.92 54.23 8.63
C VAL A 689 11.36 55.46 9.35
N LYS A 690 11.08 55.38 10.65
CA LYS A 690 10.65 56.55 11.44
C LYS A 690 11.70 57.68 11.50
N LYS A 691 12.98 57.35 11.48
CA LYS A 691 14.06 58.39 11.36
C LYS A 691 14.08 58.99 9.96
N ARG A 692 13.97 58.19 8.89
CA ARG A 692 13.90 58.67 7.51
C ARG A 692 12.75 59.65 7.28
N ILE A 693 11.55 59.30 7.73
CA ILE A 693 10.36 60.17 7.68
C ILE A 693 10.61 61.57 8.29
N LYS A 694 11.40 61.65 9.36
CA LYS A 694 11.73 62.93 9.99
C LYS A 694 12.70 63.79 9.18
N THR A 695 13.40 63.26 8.23
CA THR A 695 14.40 63.98 7.37
C THR A 695 13.81 64.44 6.03
N LEU A 696 12.62 63.92 5.64
CA LEU A 696 11.95 64.23 4.39
C LEU A 696 11.22 65.55 4.41
N ASP A 697 11.21 66.26 3.27
CA ASP A 697 10.45 67.50 3.07
C ASP A 697 8.99 67.18 2.72
N LYS A 698 8.04 67.78 3.49
CA LYS A 698 6.61 67.48 3.37
C LYS A 698 5.98 67.80 2.00
N VAL A 699 6.62 68.62 1.19
CA VAL A 699 6.08 69.05 -0.13
C VAL A 699 6.85 68.40 -1.28
N LYS A 700 8.17 68.28 -1.16
CA LYS A 700 9.03 67.74 -2.23
C LYS A 700 9.03 66.18 -2.25
N ASP A 701 8.96 65.57 -1.06
CA ASP A 701 9.05 64.13 -0.88
C ASP A 701 7.71 63.50 -0.43
N ALA A 702 6.61 64.11 -0.85
CA ALA A 702 5.27 63.75 -0.38
C ALA A 702 4.90 62.29 -0.65
N GLU A 703 5.31 61.73 -1.80
CA GLU A 703 5.04 60.33 -2.22
C GLU A 703 5.84 59.35 -1.36
N GLU A 704 7.15 59.55 -1.20
CA GLU A 704 8.00 58.73 -0.32
C GLU A 704 7.49 58.76 1.12
N LEU A 705 7.07 59.95 1.59
CA LEU A 705 6.51 60.12 2.94
C LEU A 705 5.23 59.30 3.13
N ASP A 706 4.32 59.31 2.17
CA ASP A 706 3.07 58.52 2.21
C ASP A 706 3.37 57.02 2.18
N THR A 707 4.24 56.58 1.29
CA THR A 707 4.66 55.17 1.15
C THR A 707 5.32 54.65 2.44
N LEU A 708 6.21 55.40 3.06
CA LEU A 708 6.84 55.01 4.32
C LEU A 708 5.84 54.99 5.50
N ASN A 709 4.85 55.88 5.52
CA ASN A 709 3.78 55.85 6.52
C ASN A 709 2.86 54.65 6.30
N GLN A 710 2.53 54.27 5.07
CA GLN A 710 1.77 53.06 4.74
C GLN A 710 2.52 51.82 5.19
N TYR A 711 3.83 51.74 4.94
CA TYR A 711 4.70 50.66 5.43
C TYR A 711 4.55 50.50 6.98
N LEU A 712 4.72 51.59 7.73
CA LEU A 712 4.61 51.55 9.19
C LEU A 712 3.23 51.15 9.65
N LYS A 713 2.19 51.59 8.95
CA LYS A 713 0.79 51.17 9.26
C LYS A 713 0.60 49.67 9.05
N TYR A 714 1.02 49.14 7.87
CA TYR A 714 0.91 47.69 7.63
C TYR A 714 1.73 46.88 8.63
N LYS A 715 2.92 47.32 9.03
CA LYS A 715 3.73 46.66 10.07
C LYS A 715 3.06 46.68 11.44
N GLU A 716 2.40 47.78 11.81
CA GLU A 716 1.64 47.87 13.05
C GLU A 716 0.42 46.94 13.00
N ASP A 717 -0.36 46.99 11.92
CA ASP A 717 -1.55 46.17 11.73
C ASP A 717 -1.18 44.68 11.75
N ILE A 718 -0.10 44.26 11.09
CA ILE A 718 0.44 42.89 11.16
C ILE A 718 0.81 42.50 12.58
N THR A 719 1.46 43.39 13.33
CA THR A 719 1.89 43.13 14.70
C THR A 719 0.69 42.98 15.66
N VAL A 720 -0.29 43.84 15.51
CA VAL A 720 -1.54 43.82 16.30
C VAL A 720 -2.34 42.54 16.00
N THR A 721 -2.49 42.22 14.71
CA THR A 721 -3.24 41.04 14.26
C THR A 721 -2.55 39.74 14.71
N LYS A 722 -1.20 39.63 14.61
CA LYS A 722 -0.45 38.49 15.13
C LYS A 722 -0.63 38.30 16.64
N ARG A 723 -0.71 39.39 17.39
CA ARG A 723 -1.00 39.32 18.84
C ARG A 723 -2.41 38.82 19.07
N LEU A 724 -3.39 39.35 18.36
CA LEU A 724 -4.79 38.94 18.46
C LEU A 724 -4.97 37.44 18.16
N ILE A 725 -4.37 36.95 17.05
CA ILE A 725 -4.40 35.52 16.69
C ILE A 725 -3.83 34.67 17.84
N ARG A 726 -2.69 35.06 18.40
CA ARG A 726 -2.08 34.35 19.54
C ARG A 726 -3.01 34.31 20.77
N GLU A 727 -3.65 35.40 21.07
CA GLU A 727 -4.61 35.49 22.20
C GLU A 727 -5.84 34.61 21.95
N LEU A 728 -6.39 34.63 20.73
CA LEU A 728 -7.52 33.79 20.35
C LEU A 728 -7.14 32.29 20.39
N LYS A 729 -6.00 31.91 19.84
CA LYS A 729 -5.50 30.53 19.89
C LYS A 729 -5.25 30.06 21.32
N TYR A 730 -4.73 30.93 22.19
CA TYR A 730 -4.55 30.58 23.61
C TYR A 730 -5.89 30.38 24.36
N LYS A 731 -6.88 31.21 24.08
CA LYS A 731 -8.23 31.04 24.59
C LYS A 731 -8.87 29.75 24.13
N LEU A 732 -8.73 29.43 22.84
CA LEU A 732 -9.25 28.19 22.29
C LEU A 732 -8.55 26.98 22.91
N LEU A 733 -7.22 26.98 23.06
CA LEU A 733 -6.49 25.91 23.75
C LEU A 733 -7.00 25.71 25.19
N SER A 734 -7.21 26.81 25.93
CA SER A 734 -7.72 26.72 27.30
C SER A 734 -9.12 26.12 27.37
N ALA A 735 -9.98 26.44 26.40
CA ALA A 735 -11.33 25.88 26.30
C ALA A 735 -11.29 24.40 25.92
N LEU A 736 -10.37 24.00 24.99
CA LEU A 736 -10.14 22.62 24.61
C LEU A 736 -9.68 21.75 25.78
N LEU A 737 -8.71 22.21 26.57
CA LEU A 737 -8.24 21.49 27.76
C LEU A 737 -9.35 21.19 28.74
N VAL A 738 -10.26 22.15 28.98
CA VAL A 738 -11.45 21.96 29.85
C VAL A 738 -12.39 20.94 29.19
N ARG A 739 -12.69 21.11 27.90
CA ARG A 739 -13.67 20.25 27.19
C ARG A 739 -13.22 18.80 27.13
N TYR A 740 -11.94 18.53 26.87
CA TYR A 740 -11.43 17.17 26.87
C TYR A 740 -11.46 16.50 28.24
N ALA A 741 -11.28 17.25 29.32
CA ALA A 741 -11.41 16.73 30.67
C ALA A 741 -12.86 16.39 31.07
N ASP A 742 -13.85 17.02 30.41
CA ASP A 742 -15.26 16.87 30.72
C ASP A 742 -16.01 15.90 29.79
N PHE A 743 -15.35 15.30 28.82
CA PHE A 743 -16.01 14.37 27.90
C PHE A 743 -16.52 13.12 28.62
N THR A 744 -17.79 12.80 28.40
CA THR A 744 -18.35 11.49 28.72
C THR A 744 -18.02 10.46 27.66
N GLU A 745 -18.02 9.16 28.00
CA GLU A 745 -17.79 8.07 27.07
C GLU A 745 -18.76 8.11 25.88
N ASP A 746 -20.02 8.40 26.12
CA ASP A 746 -21.04 8.47 25.06
C ASP A 746 -20.80 9.63 24.08
N GLU A 747 -20.31 10.78 24.56
CA GLU A 747 -19.92 11.89 23.71
C GLU A 747 -18.70 11.54 22.84
N ILE A 748 -17.70 10.87 23.42
CA ILE A 748 -16.53 10.39 22.67
C ILE A 748 -16.97 9.43 21.59
N LYS A 749 -17.81 8.42 21.92
CA LYS A 749 -18.39 7.48 20.95
C LYS A 749 -19.10 8.20 19.81
N ARG A 750 -19.98 9.15 20.14
CA ARG A 750 -20.69 9.93 19.13
C ARG A 750 -19.75 10.68 18.20
N LEU A 751 -18.76 11.38 18.72
CA LEU A 751 -17.82 12.15 17.92
C LEU A 751 -16.93 11.26 17.04
N VAL A 752 -16.44 10.16 17.57
CA VAL A 752 -15.57 9.25 16.82
C VAL A 752 -16.39 8.51 15.76
N ILE A 753 -17.52 7.94 16.10
CA ILE A 753 -18.30 7.13 15.15
C ILE A 753 -18.96 8.01 14.08
N GLU A 754 -19.66 9.06 14.48
CA GLU A 754 -20.46 9.87 13.55
C GLU A 754 -19.61 10.93 12.81
N LYS A 755 -18.75 11.66 13.55
CA LYS A 755 -18.03 12.82 13.00
C LYS A 755 -16.63 12.47 12.45
N LYS A 756 -15.98 11.41 12.97
CA LYS A 756 -14.69 10.96 12.48
C LYS A 756 -14.86 9.84 11.44
N TRP A 757 -15.50 8.73 11.81
CA TRP A 757 -15.53 7.54 10.94
C TRP A 757 -16.56 7.67 9.81
N PHE A 758 -17.86 7.84 10.15
CA PHE A 758 -18.89 7.89 9.10
C PHE A 758 -18.77 9.13 8.21
N ALA A 759 -18.44 10.29 8.77
CA ALA A 759 -18.25 11.49 7.97
C ALA A 759 -17.06 11.38 7.00
N ALA A 760 -15.92 10.81 7.45
CA ALA A 760 -14.77 10.60 6.59
C ALA A 760 -15.06 9.59 5.48
N LEU A 761 -15.77 8.49 5.79
CA LEU A 761 -16.20 7.50 4.79
C LEU A 761 -17.18 8.12 3.79
N SER A 762 -18.17 8.90 4.24
CA SER A 762 -19.08 9.61 3.34
C SER A 762 -18.33 10.49 2.34
N THR A 763 -17.37 11.28 2.83
CA THR A 763 -16.56 12.15 1.96
C THR A 763 -15.77 11.37 0.92
N ARG A 764 -15.20 10.20 1.28
CA ARG A 764 -14.47 9.33 0.36
C ARG A 764 -15.37 8.73 -0.70
N LEU A 765 -16.57 8.29 -0.31
CA LEU A 765 -17.57 7.73 -1.21
C LEU A 765 -18.12 8.79 -2.18
N ASP A 766 -18.34 10.01 -1.69
CA ASP A 766 -18.69 11.14 -2.55
C ASP A 766 -17.59 11.43 -3.58
N GLY A 767 -16.33 11.29 -3.16
CA GLY A 767 -15.17 11.36 -4.04
C GLY A 767 -15.20 10.33 -5.17
N GLU A 768 -15.60 9.08 -4.89
CA GLU A 768 -15.75 8.05 -5.92
C GLU A 768 -16.87 8.37 -6.92
N MET A 769 -18.00 8.89 -6.47
CA MET A 769 -19.06 9.35 -7.35
C MET A 769 -18.57 10.50 -8.27
N GLN A 770 -17.82 11.46 -7.73
CA GLN A 770 -17.19 12.53 -8.52
C GLN A 770 -16.15 11.99 -9.50
N ARG A 771 -15.43 10.93 -9.16
CA ARG A 771 -14.50 10.23 -10.07
C ARG A 771 -15.23 9.66 -11.29
N VAL A 772 -16.41 9.07 -11.08
CA VAL A 772 -17.26 8.57 -12.18
C VAL A 772 -17.67 9.71 -13.11
N VAL A 773 -18.11 10.85 -12.55
CA VAL A 773 -18.45 12.05 -13.34
C VAL A 773 -17.24 12.51 -14.16
N GLN A 774 -16.08 12.59 -13.54
CA GLN A 774 -14.85 13.02 -14.21
C GLN A 774 -14.44 12.07 -15.33
N GLN A 775 -14.54 10.76 -15.11
CA GLN A 775 -14.22 9.74 -16.12
C GLN A 775 -15.17 9.84 -17.32
N LEU A 776 -16.47 9.95 -17.09
CA LEU A 776 -17.45 10.13 -18.17
C LEU A 776 -17.21 11.43 -18.93
N THR A 777 -17.02 12.54 -18.21
CA THR A 777 -16.72 13.85 -18.81
C THR A 777 -15.48 13.78 -19.71
N THR A 778 -14.39 13.19 -19.21
CA THR A 778 -13.15 13.04 -19.98
C THR A 778 -13.34 12.18 -21.23
N LYS A 779 -14.10 11.08 -21.14
CA LYS A 779 -14.39 10.20 -22.28
C LYS A 779 -15.23 10.92 -23.34
N VAL A 780 -16.24 11.69 -22.93
CA VAL A 780 -17.10 12.45 -23.84
C VAL A 780 -16.33 13.59 -24.52
N ILE A 781 -15.50 14.32 -23.77
CA ILE A 781 -14.62 15.36 -24.33
C ILE A 781 -13.65 14.76 -25.34
N ALA A 782 -12.96 13.68 -24.99
CA ALA A 782 -12.00 13.01 -25.88
C ALA A 782 -12.67 12.50 -27.17
N LEU A 783 -13.91 12.01 -27.06
CA LEU A 783 -14.71 11.62 -28.23
C LEU A 783 -15.06 12.85 -29.11
N ALA A 784 -15.46 13.95 -28.49
CA ALA A 784 -15.80 15.17 -29.20
C ALA A 784 -14.56 15.78 -29.89
N GLU A 785 -13.43 15.86 -29.21
CA GLU A 785 -12.18 16.40 -29.76
C GLU A 785 -11.63 15.55 -30.90
N ARG A 786 -11.82 14.23 -30.87
CA ARG A 786 -11.37 13.32 -31.93
C ARG A 786 -11.91 13.66 -33.30
N TYR A 787 -13.16 14.13 -33.36
CA TYR A 787 -13.87 14.45 -34.60
C TYR A 787 -14.25 15.93 -34.72
N ALA A 788 -13.61 16.82 -33.92
CA ALA A 788 -13.92 18.24 -33.87
C ALA A 788 -13.62 18.97 -35.20
N GLU A 789 -12.50 18.59 -35.84
CA GLU A 789 -12.07 19.17 -37.11
C GLU A 789 -12.03 18.09 -38.19
N THR A 790 -12.68 18.40 -39.32
CA THR A 790 -12.63 17.51 -40.48
C THR A 790 -11.33 17.69 -41.29
N LEU A 791 -10.90 16.65 -41.97
CA LEU A 791 -9.73 16.72 -42.83
C LEU A 791 -9.81 17.88 -43.86
N PRO A 792 -10.92 18.14 -44.53
CA PRO A 792 -11.05 19.32 -45.40
C PRO A 792 -10.89 20.66 -44.68
N GLN A 793 -11.32 20.77 -43.40
CA GLN A 793 -11.11 21.99 -42.61
C GLN A 793 -9.63 22.17 -42.24
N ILE A 794 -8.95 21.09 -41.90
CA ILE A 794 -7.49 21.10 -41.60
C ILE A 794 -6.71 21.50 -42.83
N ASP A 795 -7.05 20.97 -44.02
CA ASP A 795 -6.41 21.30 -45.29
C ASP A 795 -6.59 22.79 -45.65
N LEU A 796 -7.77 23.34 -45.41
CA LEU A 796 -8.05 24.77 -45.61
C LEU A 796 -7.25 25.63 -44.64
N ALA A 797 -7.18 25.26 -43.37
CA ALA A 797 -6.41 25.97 -42.36
C ALA A 797 -4.89 25.89 -42.65
N LEU A 798 -4.41 24.77 -43.15
CA LEU A 798 -3.02 24.59 -43.59
C LEU A 798 -2.69 25.52 -44.75
N ALA A 799 -3.56 25.55 -45.79
CA ALA A 799 -3.36 26.42 -46.95
C ALA A 799 -3.35 27.92 -46.55
N ASP A 800 -4.22 28.34 -45.61
CA ASP A 800 -4.21 29.72 -45.06
C ASP A 800 -2.90 30.04 -44.28
N LEU A 801 -2.40 29.09 -43.46
CA LEU A 801 -1.13 29.25 -42.77
C LEU A 801 0.06 29.29 -43.75
N GLU A 802 0.06 28.46 -44.79
CA GLU A 802 1.10 28.48 -45.81
C GLU A 802 1.11 29.82 -46.56
N ALA A 803 -0.09 30.36 -46.90
CA ALA A 803 -0.21 31.67 -47.52
C ALA A 803 0.31 32.79 -46.59
N LYS A 804 0.03 32.76 -45.29
CA LYS A 804 0.54 33.70 -44.30
C LYS A 804 2.07 33.64 -44.18
N VAL A 805 2.61 32.42 -44.08
CA VAL A 805 4.07 32.20 -44.05
C VAL A 805 4.75 32.73 -45.31
N ALA A 806 4.21 32.42 -46.50
CA ALA A 806 4.72 32.91 -47.75
C ALA A 806 4.66 34.46 -47.82
N GLY A 807 3.60 35.07 -47.31
CA GLY A 807 3.44 36.52 -47.16
C GLY A 807 4.52 37.14 -46.27
N HIS A 808 4.79 36.57 -45.11
CA HIS A 808 5.85 37.02 -44.22
C HIS A 808 7.25 36.85 -44.82
N LEU A 809 7.55 35.73 -45.43
CA LEU A 809 8.82 35.49 -46.12
C LEU A 809 9.06 36.52 -47.24
N LYS A 810 8.02 36.85 -48.02
CA LYS A 810 8.10 37.89 -49.02
C LYS A 810 8.37 39.28 -48.44
N GLN A 811 7.76 39.63 -47.31
CA GLN A 811 8.04 40.87 -46.60
C GLN A 811 9.48 40.93 -46.05
N MET A 812 10.05 39.78 -45.68
CA MET A 812 11.44 39.66 -45.26
C MET A 812 12.46 39.64 -46.42
N GLY A 813 11.99 39.72 -47.69
CA GLY A 813 12.86 39.75 -48.86
C GLY A 813 13.30 38.40 -49.39
N PHE A 814 12.68 37.29 -48.93
CA PHE A 814 12.91 35.95 -49.48
C PHE A 814 12.00 35.73 -50.70
N ALA A 815 12.55 35.27 -51.84
CA ALA A 815 11.77 34.83 -52.99
C ALA A 815 11.02 33.56 -52.63
N ALA A 816 9.76 33.44 -53.06
CA ALA A 816 8.95 32.28 -52.78
C ALA A 816 9.63 30.96 -53.16
N VAL A 817 9.91 30.09 -52.18
CA VAL A 817 10.28 28.70 -52.44
C VAL A 817 9.01 28.00 -52.92
N ARG A 818 9.03 27.49 -54.17
CA ARG A 818 7.99 26.63 -54.69
C ARG A 818 7.99 25.37 -53.81
N THR A 819 6.94 25.18 -53.07
CA THR A 819 6.62 23.91 -52.42
C THR A 819 5.82 23.08 -53.39
N ASP A 820 6.50 22.43 -54.33
CA ASP A 820 5.98 21.28 -55.03
C ASP A 820 6.41 20.03 -54.21
N LEU A 821 5.56 19.57 -53.32
CA LEU A 821 5.55 18.25 -52.74
C LEU A 821 4.18 17.62 -52.94
#